data_6760d9d8e9057cdd0c4a05f0408ce0cb
#
_entry.id   6760d9d8e9057cdd0c4a05f0408ce0cb
#
_cell.length_a   1.000
_cell.length_b   1.000
_cell.length_c   1.000
_cell.angle_alpha   90.00
_cell.angle_beta   90.00
_cell.angle_gamma   90.00
#
_symmetry.space_group_name_H-M   'P 1'
#
loop_
_entity.id
_entity.type
_entity.pdbx_description
1 polymer ?
#
loop_
_entity_poly.entity_id
_entity_poly.type
_entity_poly.pdbx_seq_one_letter_code
_entity_poly.pdbx_strand_id
1 'polypeptide(L)'
;MTRPVLFRLLMAALVMVGSPIAGLVAQEVERDLQFVPVAQDRATAETRSSARGGGSLSLPFLDDFASPTFAADAGPAELVRWMDGSARRTTTYAIDPPTFGVATLDGLRANGFPYAFNEDATGWADTLTSVPVNLAGRTPEDDIYLTFFYQGGGRGNAPDENDSLVVEFFAPDGGEEFGWSQVWSVTGAEMDTFALASVHVDQLIHLQDGFRFRFRNHGAQAGNVDLWHIDYVYLDDFLDPDNLPRNDLAFVEVPHAMTAPYSVMPWTHYLTNPASFIADSARSQHRNLRPFADNVTTGFRVRNTITGAESDFLNPYSEPNVPANSAFSMGYYIQEPYVENGMELIPASGFAFEDADNDTAATFEVSFYSDVTGDITQGVVGVPDNDSIVFVQGFRNEYAYDDGTAEKAYGLTTGGGKLAVRYDLAMPDTLYGLAIHFTPYYNQQTNLNFLMRAWADDNGVPGEELGENYLFHQPAYFTDGHAVFAYYEYDDPIPVEDTVYVGMVQEMDFSLNIGLDKNTDYNFTRVHYQLGLGSEWVLSTIQGTVMIRPVLQAGVDDVFVSVEEQDNAPEASALEAWPNPASGQLTLAWSGMDRPVHWSLVDLSGRTLDAGTWPLGSDRTVLAVADLPRGLALVVIEGADGTRTTRRIALH
;
A
#
# COMPACT_ATOMS: atom_id res chain seq x y z
N MET A 1 4.74 -49.14 73.10
CA MET A 1 5.50 -47.95 72.61
C MET A 1 4.80 -47.43 71.35
N THR A 2 3.78 -46.63 71.51
CA THR A 2 3.03 -46.08 70.38
C THR A 2 2.69 -44.61 70.70
N ARG A 3 3.22 -43.72 69.90
CA ARG A 3 2.92 -42.28 69.98
C ARG A 3 1.65 -41.99 69.17
N PRO A 4 0.72 -41.18 69.66
CA PRO A 4 -0.41 -40.71 68.86
C PRO A 4 -0.06 -39.47 68.04
N VAL A 5 -0.54 -39.46 66.78
CA VAL A 5 -0.46 -38.34 65.84
C VAL A 5 -1.61 -37.41 66.15
N LEU A 6 -1.30 -36.15 66.44
CA LEU A 6 -2.24 -35.06 66.68
C LEU A 6 -2.65 -34.45 65.36
N PHE A 7 -3.92 -34.56 64.94
CA PHE A 7 -4.52 -33.90 63.79
C PHE A 7 -4.87 -32.46 64.17
N ARG A 8 -4.20 -31.47 63.62
CA ARG A 8 -4.59 -30.07 63.71
C ARG A 8 -5.45 -29.73 62.52
N LEU A 9 -6.74 -29.46 62.73
CA LEU A 9 -7.62 -28.78 61.82
C LEU A 9 -7.21 -27.31 61.72
N LEU A 10 -6.77 -26.90 60.55
CA LEU A 10 -6.62 -25.48 60.20
C LEU A 10 -7.90 -25.04 59.47
N MET A 11 -8.71 -24.21 60.11
CA MET A 11 -9.77 -23.46 59.48
C MET A 11 -9.14 -22.40 58.56
N ALA A 12 -9.22 -22.59 57.26
CA ALA A 12 -8.90 -21.56 56.29
C ALA A 12 -10.13 -20.65 56.18
N ALA A 13 -10.05 -19.44 56.72
CA ALA A 13 -10.99 -18.36 56.43
C ALA A 13 -10.80 -17.96 54.95
N LEU A 14 -11.80 -18.26 54.13
CA LEU A 14 -11.88 -17.83 52.75
C LEU A 14 -12.23 -16.32 52.76
N VAL A 15 -11.21 -15.47 52.68
CA VAL A 15 -11.41 -14.06 52.36
C VAL A 15 -11.72 -14.02 50.86
N MET A 16 -12.99 -13.86 50.50
CA MET A 16 -13.36 -13.43 49.16
C MET A 16 -12.85 -11.99 48.97
N VAL A 17 -11.68 -11.88 48.42
CA VAL A 17 -11.26 -10.65 47.76
C VAL A 17 -12.12 -10.56 46.50
N GLY A 18 -13.16 -9.73 46.56
CA GLY A 18 -13.89 -9.37 45.35
C GLY A 18 -12.87 -8.81 44.32
N SER A 19 -12.62 -9.58 43.28
CA SER A 19 -11.96 -9.02 42.11
C SER A 19 -12.81 -7.81 41.69
N PRO A 20 -12.23 -6.63 41.55
CA PRO A 20 -12.95 -5.57 40.86
C PRO A 20 -13.33 -6.16 39.51
N ILE A 21 -14.60 -6.14 39.18
CA ILE A 21 -15.06 -6.24 37.80
C ILE A 21 -14.32 -5.10 37.13
N ALA A 22 -13.25 -5.41 36.41
CA ALA A 22 -12.62 -4.48 35.49
C ALA A 22 -13.79 -4.12 34.57
N GLY A 23 -14.40 -2.96 34.79
CA GLY A 23 -15.28 -2.37 33.80
C GLY A 23 -14.49 -2.41 32.48
N LEU A 24 -15.16 -2.74 31.41
CA LEU A 24 -14.61 -2.53 30.06
C LEU A 24 -14.15 -1.07 30.01
N VAL A 25 -12.88 -0.85 30.30
CA VAL A 25 -12.26 0.46 30.14
C VAL A 25 -12.22 0.65 28.66
N ALA A 26 -12.92 1.66 28.18
CA ALA A 26 -12.78 2.14 26.82
C ALA A 26 -11.28 2.21 26.48
N GLN A 27 -10.88 1.70 25.34
CA GLN A 27 -9.48 1.55 24.95
C GLN A 27 -9.30 2.01 23.50
N GLU A 28 -8.06 2.28 23.16
CA GLU A 28 -7.64 2.24 21.76
C GLU A 28 -7.79 0.80 21.23
N VAL A 29 -8.10 0.67 19.96
CA VAL A 29 -8.30 -0.64 19.32
C VAL A 29 -7.65 -0.66 17.95
N GLU A 30 -7.01 -1.77 17.63
CA GLU A 30 -6.60 -2.15 16.29
C GLU A 30 -7.74 -2.94 15.64
N ARG A 31 -7.98 -2.73 14.35
CA ARG A 31 -9.02 -3.39 13.57
C ARG A 31 -8.52 -3.77 12.20
N ASP A 32 -9.14 -4.78 11.62
CA ASP A 32 -8.91 -5.15 10.23
C ASP A 32 -9.59 -4.15 9.29
N LEU A 33 -9.03 -3.97 8.10
CA LEU A 33 -9.62 -3.14 7.06
C LEU A 33 -10.82 -3.87 6.44
N GLN A 34 -11.93 -3.17 6.28
CA GLN A 34 -13.11 -3.73 5.66
C GLN A 34 -13.25 -3.38 4.19
N PHE A 35 -12.55 -2.36 3.78
CA PHE A 35 -12.48 -1.88 2.41
C PHE A 35 -11.06 -1.41 2.17
N VAL A 36 -10.58 -1.64 0.97
CA VAL A 36 -9.31 -1.07 0.51
C VAL A 36 -9.63 -0.24 -0.73
N PRO A 37 -9.39 1.07 -0.72
CA PRO A 37 -9.56 1.89 -1.90
C PRO A 37 -8.73 1.33 -3.06
N VAL A 38 -9.35 1.14 -4.20
CA VAL A 38 -8.67 0.75 -5.44
C VAL A 38 -9.01 1.74 -6.53
N ALA A 39 -8.07 1.98 -7.45
CA ALA A 39 -8.33 2.84 -8.59
C ALA A 39 -9.53 2.33 -9.39
N GLN A 40 -10.39 3.24 -9.84
CA GLN A 40 -11.58 2.88 -10.62
C GLN A 40 -11.24 2.13 -11.91
N ASP A 41 -10.06 2.33 -12.46
CA ASP A 41 -9.59 1.65 -13.67
C ASP A 41 -9.41 0.14 -13.48
N ARG A 42 -9.10 -0.32 -12.28
CA ARG A 42 -8.97 -1.74 -11.96
C ARG A 42 -10.31 -2.47 -12.03
N ALA A 43 -11.38 -1.86 -11.54
CA ALA A 43 -12.74 -2.44 -11.59
C ALA A 43 -13.28 -2.61 -13.03
N THR A 44 -12.79 -1.81 -13.99
CA THR A 44 -13.19 -1.90 -15.41
C THR A 44 -12.33 -2.89 -16.21
N ALA A 45 -11.16 -3.26 -15.71
CA ALA A 45 -10.23 -4.16 -16.40
C ALA A 45 -10.68 -5.63 -16.35
N GLU A 46 -11.46 -6.05 -15.36
CA GLU A 46 -12.08 -7.41 -15.34
C GLU A 46 -12.88 -7.69 -16.61
N THR A 47 -13.52 -6.67 -17.18
CA THR A 47 -14.31 -6.80 -18.42
C THR A 47 -13.45 -6.86 -19.68
N ARG A 48 -12.20 -6.38 -19.62
CA ARG A 48 -11.27 -6.33 -20.76
C ARG A 48 -10.41 -7.59 -20.90
N SER A 49 -10.15 -8.32 -19.81
CA SER A 49 -9.29 -9.50 -19.81
C SER A 49 -9.85 -10.67 -20.64
N SER A 50 -11.18 -10.78 -20.72
CA SER A 50 -11.85 -11.82 -21.53
C SER A 50 -11.70 -11.64 -23.06
N ALA A 51 -11.18 -10.49 -23.52
CA ALA A 51 -11.10 -10.14 -24.95
C ALA A 51 -9.67 -10.28 -25.55
N ARG A 52 -8.63 -10.49 -24.73
CA ARG A 52 -7.26 -10.69 -25.25
C ARG A 52 -6.99 -12.18 -25.47
N GLY A 53 -7.47 -12.71 -26.60
CA GLY A 53 -7.14 -14.03 -27.11
C GLY A 53 -5.69 -14.13 -27.51
N GLY A 54 -4.80 -14.30 -26.54
CA GLY A 54 -3.43 -14.77 -26.77
C GLY A 54 -3.41 -16.30 -26.86
N GLY A 55 -2.45 -16.87 -27.63
CA GLY A 55 -2.18 -18.31 -27.57
C GLY A 55 -1.64 -18.72 -26.21
N SER A 56 -1.57 -20.03 -25.96
CA SER A 56 -0.97 -20.58 -24.75
C SER A 56 0.50 -20.21 -24.62
N LEU A 57 0.95 -19.91 -23.38
CA LEU A 57 2.36 -19.72 -23.08
C LEU A 57 3.13 -21.05 -23.19
N SER A 58 4.39 -20.98 -23.55
CA SER A 58 5.32 -22.11 -23.40
C SER A 58 5.99 -22.08 -22.03
N LEU A 59 6.45 -23.22 -21.53
CA LEU A 59 7.31 -23.30 -20.35
C LEU A 59 8.65 -22.55 -20.60
N PRO A 60 9.25 -21.96 -19.58
CA PRO A 60 8.76 -21.83 -18.21
C PRO A 60 7.66 -20.78 -18.07
N PHE A 61 6.74 -20.99 -17.11
CA PHE A 61 5.92 -19.92 -16.55
C PHE A 61 6.58 -19.47 -15.24
N LEU A 62 6.88 -18.20 -15.11
CA LEU A 62 7.42 -17.62 -13.89
C LEU A 62 6.77 -16.27 -13.64
N ASP A 63 6.38 -16.05 -12.38
CA ASP A 63 5.95 -14.75 -11.86
C ASP A 63 6.43 -14.60 -10.41
N ASP A 64 7.22 -13.58 -10.17
CA ASP A 64 7.71 -13.17 -8.86
C ASP A 64 6.98 -11.94 -8.31
N PHE A 65 5.97 -11.45 -9.03
CA PHE A 65 5.18 -10.26 -8.69
C PHE A 65 6.00 -8.97 -8.47
N ALA A 66 7.26 -8.93 -8.86
CA ALA A 66 8.08 -7.73 -8.77
C ALA A 66 7.54 -6.61 -9.68
N SER A 67 6.87 -6.96 -10.77
CA SER A 67 6.19 -6.03 -11.66
C SER A 67 4.70 -6.40 -11.84
N PRO A 68 3.86 -5.47 -12.33
CA PRO A 68 2.43 -5.73 -12.57
C PRO A 68 2.23 -6.75 -13.69
N THR A 69 1.69 -7.93 -13.37
CA THR A 69 1.44 -9.04 -14.31
C THR A 69 -0.04 -9.43 -14.41
N PHE A 70 -0.88 -8.79 -13.61
CA PHE A 70 -2.32 -8.96 -13.67
C PHE A 70 -2.90 -8.25 -14.89
N ALA A 71 -3.89 -8.84 -15.53
CA ALA A 71 -4.55 -8.26 -16.72
C ALA A 71 -5.12 -6.85 -16.46
N ALA A 72 -5.44 -6.55 -15.20
CA ALA A 72 -5.95 -5.27 -14.75
C ALA A 72 -4.87 -4.18 -14.66
N ASP A 73 -3.66 -4.56 -14.29
CA ASP A 73 -2.58 -3.66 -13.93
C ASP A 73 -1.46 -3.62 -14.99
N ALA A 74 -1.38 -4.66 -15.86
CA ALA A 74 -0.33 -4.77 -16.87
C ALA A 74 -0.47 -3.71 -17.97
N GLY A 75 0.62 -3.01 -18.25
CA GLY A 75 0.72 -2.07 -19.36
C GLY A 75 0.66 -2.77 -20.73
N PRO A 76 0.55 -2.00 -21.83
CA PRO A 76 0.43 -2.57 -23.18
C PRO A 76 1.66 -3.36 -23.64
N ALA A 77 2.81 -3.17 -23.01
CA ALA A 77 4.08 -3.86 -23.32
C ALA A 77 4.39 -5.03 -22.38
N GLU A 78 3.62 -5.18 -21.29
CA GLU A 78 3.87 -6.19 -20.26
C GLU A 78 3.19 -7.52 -20.58
N LEU A 79 3.80 -8.58 -20.11
CA LEU A 79 3.30 -9.93 -20.32
C LEU A 79 2.28 -10.29 -19.24
N VAL A 80 1.00 -10.31 -19.60
CA VAL A 80 -0.07 -10.76 -18.72
C VAL A 80 0.14 -12.23 -18.36
N ARG A 81 0.18 -12.54 -17.06
CA ARG A 81 0.30 -13.89 -16.50
C ARG A 81 -1.03 -14.41 -15.96
N TRP A 82 -1.92 -13.53 -15.52
CA TRP A 82 -3.13 -13.86 -14.80
C TRP A 82 -4.38 -13.32 -15.50
N MET A 83 -5.41 -14.16 -15.56
CA MET A 83 -6.63 -13.86 -16.31
C MET A 83 -7.66 -13.07 -15.51
N ASP A 84 -7.68 -13.26 -14.20
CA ASP A 84 -8.59 -12.61 -13.24
C ASP A 84 -7.87 -11.50 -12.47
N GLY A 85 -8.63 -10.70 -11.76
CA GLY A 85 -8.12 -9.52 -11.06
C GLY A 85 -8.68 -9.39 -9.64
N SER A 86 -9.24 -10.48 -9.06
CA SER A 86 -9.72 -10.41 -7.67
C SER A 86 -8.58 -10.38 -6.69
N ALA A 87 -7.58 -11.25 -6.85
CA ALA A 87 -6.32 -11.10 -6.12
C ALA A 87 -5.60 -9.82 -6.55
N ARG A 88 -4.82 -9.23 -5.66
CA ARG A 88 -4.10 -7.99 -5.90
C ARG A 88 -2.62 -8.13 -5.59
N ARG A 89 -1.78 -7.37 -6.31
CA ARG A 89 -0.38 -7.21 -5.96
C ARG A 89 -0.26 -6.30 -4.74
N THR A 90 0.48 -6.72 -3.71
CA THR A 90 0.81 -5.91 -2.55
C THR A 90 2.31 -5.95 -2.27
N THR A 91 2.83 -4.88 -1.66
CA THR A 91 4.27 -4.73 -1.38
C THR A 91 4.56 -4.53 0.11
N THR A 92 3.52 -4.37 0.94
CA THR A 92 3.64 -3.98 2.35
C THR A 92 3.03 -4.99 3.33
N TYR A 93 2.15 -5.88 2.87
CA TYR A 93 1.46 -6.86 3.74
C TYR A 93 2.29 -8.07 4.11
N ALA A 94 3.08 -8.60 3.18
CA ALA A 94 3.89 -9.80 3.42
C ALA A 94 5.04 -9.50 4.39
N ILE A 95 5.41 -10.50 5.20
CA ILE A 95 6.57 -10.45 6.08
C ILE A 95 7.69 -11.28 5.45
N ASP A 96 8.83 -10.64 5.19
CA ASP A 96 10.03 -11.25 4.65
C ASP A 96 9.75 -12.14 3.41
N PRO A 97 9.15 -11.58 2.34
CA PRO A 97 8.81 -12.35 1.14
C PRO A 97 10.06 -12.85 0.40
N PRO A 98 9.95 -13.88 -0.45
CA PRO A 98 11.04 -14.31 -1.33
C PRO A 98 11.54 -13.22 -2.26
N THR A 99 10.62 -12.45 -2.86
CA THR A 99 10.92 -11.33 -3.77
C THR A 99 10.03 -10.14 -3.45
N PHE A 100 10.31 -8.99 -4.05
CA PHE A 100 9.55 -7.77 -3.86
C PHE A 100 8.17 -7.86 -4.53
N GLY A 101 7.13 -7.73 -3.72
CA GLY A 101 5.75 -7.82 -4.19
C GLY A 101 5.22 -9.25 -4.13
N VAL A 102 3.97 -9.38 -3.80
CA VAL A 102 3.27 -10.67 -3.68
C VAL A 102 1.86 -10.57 -4.22
N ALA A 103 1.29 -11.69 -4.66
CA ALA A 103 -0.15 -11.77 -4.88
C ALA A 103 -0.84 -12.01 -3.55
N THR A 104 -1.75 -11.10 -3.17
CA THR A 104 -2.55 -11.20 -1.96
C THR A 104 -3.98 -11.59 -2.31
N LEU A 105 -4.48 -12.64 -1.66
CA LEU A 105 -5.87 -13.08 -1.69
C LEU A 105 -6.52 -12.75 -0.35
N ASP A 106 -7.72 -12.19 -0.38
CA ASP A 106 -8.47 -11.77 0.81
C ASP A 106 -10.00 -11.90 0.64
N GLY A 107 -10.79 -11.25 1.47
CA GLY A 107 -12.26 -11.23 1.38
C GLY A 107 -12.82 -10.02 0.60
N LEU A 108 -11.99 -9.33 -0.21
CA LEU A 108 -12.40 -8.19 -1.03
C LEU A 108 -12.43 -8.56 -2.51
N ARG A 109 -13.35 -7.97 -3.24
CA ARG A 109 -13.38 -8.03 -4.70
C ARG A 109 -12.34 -7.09 -5.31
N ALA A 110 -12.07 -7.22 -6.60
CA ALA A 110 -11.19 -6.34 -7.36
C ALA A 110 -11.47 -4.84 -7.20
N ASN A 111 -12.69 -4.45 -6.90
CA ASN A 111 -13.08 -3.07 -6.65
C ASN A 111 -12.86 -2.60 -5.19
N GLY A 112 -12.21 -3.42 -4.35
CA GLY A 112 -11.93 -3.11 -2.95
C GLY A 112 -13.10 -3.21 -1.98
N PHE A 113 -14.27 -3.69 -2.44
CA PHE A 113 -15.44 -3.93 -1.60
C PHE A 113 -15.54 -5.40 -1.19
N PRO A 114 -16.04 -5.70 0.01
CA PRO A 114 -16.19 -7.08 0.46
C PRO A 114 -17.12 -7.90 -0.44
N TYR A 115 -16.86 -9.20 -0.53
CA TYR A 115 -17.76 -10.14 -1.21
C TYR A 115 -19.13 -10.20 -0.54
N ALA A 116 -19.15 -10.06 0.79
CA ALA A 116 -20.37 -10.02 1.58
C ALA A 116 -20.27 -8.93 2.67
N PHE A 117 -21.40 -8.27 2.97
CA PHE A 117 -21.49 -7.24 4.02
C PHE A 117 -21.95 -7.82 5.37
N ASN A 118 -21.81 -9.11 5.58
CA ASN A 118 -22.09 -9.80 6.83
C ASN A 118 -20.78 -10.34 7.40
N GLU A 119 -20.42 -9.92 8.61
CA GLU A 119 -19.17 -10.30 9.28
C GLU A 119 -18.96 -11.82 9.40
N ASP A 120 -20.05 -12.58 9.53
CA ASP A 120 -20.01 -14.04 9.65
C ASP A 120 -19.99 -14.77 8.27
N ALA A 121 -19.97 -14.03 7.15
CA ALA A 121 -20.01 -14.65 5.84
C ALA A 121 -18.66 -15.31 5.51
N THR A 122 -18.68 -16.61 5.26
CA THR A 122 -17.54 -17.39 4.83
C THR A 122 -17.82 -18.09 3.51
N GLY A 123 -16.79 -18.32 2.70
CA GLY A 123 -16.93 -19.00 1.42
C GLY A 123 -15.70 -18.82 0.53
N TRP A 124 -15.86 -19.18 -0.75
CA TRP A 124 -14.85 -18.89 -1.75
C TRP A 124 -14.79 -17.39 -2.00
N ALA A 125 -13.61 -16.82 -1.92
CA ALA A 125 -13.36 -15.40 -2.14
C ALA A 125 -12.53 -15.20 -3.40
N ASP A 126 -11.26 -14.83 -3.29
CA ASP A 126 -10.42 -14.52 -4.42
C ASP A 126 -10.01 -15.72 -5.25
N THR A 127 -9.71 -15.44 -6.51
CA THR A 127 -9.17 -16.39 -7.47
C THR A 127 -8.02 -15.74 -8.24
N LEU A 128 -6.93 -16.48 -8.42
CA LEU A 128 -5.79 -16.09 -9.22
C LEU A 128 -5.53 -17.19 -10.26
N THR A 129 -6.01 -16.99 -11.48
CA THR A 129 -6.00 -17.99 -12.57
C THR A 129 -4.92 -17.64 -13.60
N SER A 130 -4.04 -18.59 -13.89
CA SER A 130 -3.00 -18.41 -14.92
C SER A 130 -3.61 -18.27 -16.32
N VAL A 131 -2.93 -17.57 -17.22
CA VAL A 131 -3.20 -17.68 -18.65
C VAL A 131 -2.94 -19.13 -19.12
N PRO A 132 -3.51 -19.57 -20.26
CA PRO A 132 -3.29 -20.92 -20.77
C PRO A 132 -1.80 -21.21 -21.02
N VAL A 133 -1.35 -22.40 -20.63
CA VAL A 133 0.01 -22.91 -20.84
C VAL A 133 -0.05 -24.11 -21.78
N ASN A 134 0.87 -24.19 -22.73
CA ASN A 134 0.96 -25.30 -23.65
C ASN A 134 1.85 -26.42 -23.09
N LEU A 135 1.20 -27.50 -22.63
CA LEU A 135 1.85 -28.74 -22.19
C LEU A 135 1.68 -29.88 -23.19
N ALA A 136 1.22 -29.61 -24.43
CA ALA A 136 1.03 -30.64 -25.43
C ALA A 136 2.33 -31.37 -25.79
N GLY A 137 2.27 -32.70 -25.82
CA GLY A 137 3.44 -33.53 -26.10
C GLY A 137 4.32 -33.83 -24.90
N ARG A 138 3.97 -33.31 -23.73
CA ARG A 138 4.61 -33.65 -22.47
C ARG A 138 4.08 -34.95 -21.89
N THR A 139 4.86 -35.60 -21.05
CA THR A 139 4.55 -36.87 -20.39
C THR A 139 4.84 -36.76 -18.90
N PRO A 140 4.35 -37.64 -18.05
CA PRO A 140 4.65 -37.62 -16.61
C PRO A 140 6.14 -37.74 -16.29
N GLU A 141 6.93 -38.33 -17.19
CA GLU A 141 8.40 -38.47 -17.05
C GLU A 141 9.17 -37.17 -17.34
N ASP A 142 8.50 -36.13 -17.80
CA ASP A 142 9.11 -34.80 -17.97
C ASP A 142 9.18 -34.02 -16.63
N ASP A 143 8.71 -34.61 -15.53
CA ASP A 143 8.79 -34.05 -14.17
C ASP A 143 8.41 -32.57 -14.09
N ILE A 144 7.18 -32.27 -14.56
CA ILE A 144 6.64 -30.90 -14.55
C ILE A 144 6.10 -30.60 -13.15
N TYR A 145 6.63 -29.57 -12.50
CA TYR A 145 6.16 -29.11 -11.21
C TYR A 145 5.69 -27.65 -11.25
N LEU A 146 4.57 -27.39 -10.58
CA LEU A 146 4.17 -26.06 -10.14
C LEU A 146 4.75 -25.85 -8.73
N THR A 147 5.61 -24.85 -8.56
CA THR A 147 6.18 -24.48 -7.26
C THR A 147 5.84 -23.04 -6.95
N PHE A 148 5.63 -22.74 -5.68
CA PHE A 148 5.31 -21.40 -5.22
C PHE A 148 5.59 -21.28 -3.73
N PHE A 149 5.84 -20.05 -3.29
CA PHE A 149 5.85 -19.73 -1.87
C PHE A 149 4.51 -19.20 -1.43
N TYR A 150 4.15 -19.45 -0.18
CA TYR A 150 2.92 -18.93 0.40
C TYR A 150 3.10 -18.57 1.88
N GLN A 151 2.31 -17.57 2.34
CA GLN A 151 2.26 -17.11 3.73
C GLN A 151 0.82 -16.78 4.08
N GLY A 152 0.35 -17.18 5.27
CA GLY A 152 -0.92 -16.76 5.85
C GLY A 152 -0.72 -15.56 6.79
N GLY A 153 -1.49 -14.50 6.62
CA GLY A 153 -1.56 -13.35 7.50
C GLY A 153 -0.59 -12.22 7.16
N GLY A 154 0.70 -12.40 7.41
CA GLY A 154 1.65 -11.29 7.30
C GLY A 154 1.35 -10.16 8.30
N ARG A 155 1.40 -8.90 7.86
CA ARG A 155 1.03 -7.72 8.66
C ARG A 155 -0.48 -7.49 8.74
N GLY A 156 -1.27 -8.21 7.94
CA GLY A 156 -2.72 -8.15 7.94
C GLY A 156 -3.37 -9.13 8.92
N ASN A 157 -4.57 -9.58 8.60
CA ASN A 157 -5.31 -10.56 9.38
C ASN A 157 -4.99 -11.99 8.88
N ALA A 158 -4.62 -12.87 9.80
CA ALA A 158 -4.28 -14.24 9.47
C ALA A 158 -5.54 -15.11 9.25
N PRO A 159 -5.49 -16.08 8.31
CA PRO A 159 -6.59 -17.01 8.12
C PRO A 159 -6.75 -17.96 9.29
N ASP A 160 -8.00 -18.24 9.65
CA ASP A 160 -8.38 -19.15 10.74
C ASP A 160 -8.17 -20.63 10.36
N GLU A 161 -8.18 -21.51 11.35
CA GLU A 161 -7.96 -22.98 11.15
C GLU A 161 -9.00 -23.66 10.23
N ASN A 162 -10.15 -23.03 9.99
CA ASN A 162 -11.19 -23.53 9.09
C ASN A 162 -11.08 -22.97 7.66
N ASP A 163 -10.19 -22.01 7.46
CA ASP A 163 -9.94 -21.43 6.16
C ASP A 163 -8.91 -22.23 5.39
N SER A 164 -8.76 -21.95 4.14
CA SER A 164 -7.80 -22.68 3.30
C SER A 164 -7.36 -21.90 2.08
N LEU A 165 -6.11 -22.14 1.68
CA LEU A 165 -5.61 -21.86 0.35
C LEU A 165 -5.60 -23.15 -0.45
N VAL A 166 -6.13 -23.14 -1.66
CA VAL A 166 -6.15 -24.32 -2.54
C VAL A 166 -5.52 -24.01 -3.89
N VAL A 167 -4.95 -25.04 -4.51
CA VAL A 167 -4.53 -25.03 -5.93
C VAL A 167 -5.40 -26.02 -6.69
N GLU A 168 -5.91 -25.57 -7.83
CA GLU A 168 -6.67 -26.39 -8.75
C GLU A 168 -5.99 -26.39 -10.12
N PHE A 169 -5.99 -27.56 -10.78
CA PHE A 169 -5.53 -27.71 -12.16
C PHE A 169 -6.72 -27.86 -13.10
N PHE A 170 -6.59 -27.29 -14.28
CA PHE A 170 -7.59 -27.33 -15.33
C PHE A 170 -7.22 -28.34 -16.42
N ALA A 171 -8.14 -29.26 -16.67
CA ALA A 171 -8.07 -30.19 -17.80
C ALA A 171 -8.87 -29.62 -18.99
N PRO A 172 -8.24 -29.20 -20.09
CA PRO A 172 -8.90 -28.51 -21.20
C PRO A 172 -10.10 -29.27 -21.79
N ASP A 173 -10.02 -30.59 -21.87
CA ASP A 173 -11.10 -31.45 -22.39
C ASP A 173 -12.35 -31.51 -21.49
N GLY A 174 -12.24 -31.11 -20.22
CA GLY A 174 -13.33 -31.07 -19.24
C GLY A 174 -14.27 -29.88 -19.40
N GLY A 175 -13.87 -28.86 -20.14
CA GLY A 175 -14.59 -27.58 -20.26
C GLY A 175 -14.59 -26.78 -18.94
N GLU A 176 -15.01 -25.51 -18.97
CA GLU A 176 -14.91 -24.58 -17.83
C GLU A 176 -15.66 -25.05 -16.56
N GLU A 177 -16.74 -25.82 -16.72
CA GLU A 177 -17.56 -26.24 -15.59
C GLU A 177 -16.97 -27.46 -14.85
N PHE A 178 -16.34 -28.41 -15.57
CA PHE A 178 -15.89 -29.68 -15.01
C PHE A 178 -14.38 -29.93 -15.15
N GLY A 179 -13.64 -28.99 -15.73
CA GLY A 179 -12.21 -29.14 -16.00
C GLY A 179 -11.32 -28.90 -14.77
N TRP A 180 -11.82 -28.26 -13.73
CA TRP A 180 -11.05 -27.92 -12.53
C TRP A 180 -11.06 -29.05 -11.51
N SER A 181 -9.88 -29.38 -10.99
CA SER A 181 -9.70 -30.34 -9.91
C SER A 181 -8.71 -29.83 -8.88
N GLN A 182 -9.06 -29.92 -7.60
CA GLN A 182 -8.15 -29.56 -6.51
C GLN A 182 -7.00 -30.57 -6.45
N VAL A 183 -5.77 -30.05 -6.45
CA VAL A 183 -4.53 -30.85 -6.44
C VAL A 183 -3.68 -30.61 -5.20
N TRP A 184 -3.88 -29.48 -4.52
CA TRP A 184 -3.19 -29.14 -3.30
C TRP A 184 -4.05 -28.23 -2.41
N SER A 185 -3.81 -28.26 -1.09
CA SER A 185 -4.42 -27.31 -0.15
C SER A 185 -3.62 -27.25 1.16
N VAL A 186 -3.77 -26.10 1.83
CA VAL A 186 -3.29 -25.89 3.19
C VAL A 186 -4.39 -25.22 4.00
N THR A 187 -4.47 -25.57 5.30
CA THR A 187 -5.39 -24.94 6.26
C THR A 187 -4.81 -23.62 6.78
N GLY A 188 -5.71 -22.70 7.17
CA GLY A 188 -5.33 -21.40 7.71
C GLY A 188 -4.48 -21.49 8.97
N ALA A 189 -3.52 -20.60 9.04
CA ALA A 189 -2.66 -20.36 10.20
C ALA A 189 -1.92 -19.04 10.00
N GLU A 190 -1.61 -18.36 11.11
CA GLU A 190 -0.64 -17.26 11.12
C GLU A 190 0.76 -17.80 10.81
N MET A 191 1.46 -17.15 9.90
CA MET A 191 2.79 -17.58 9.46
C MET A 191 3.75 -16.40 9.46
N ASP A 192 4.83 -16.53 10.23
CA ASP A 192 5.92 -15.52 10.28
C ASP A 192 6.85 -15.59 9.07
N THR A 193 6.83 -16.69 8.32
CA THR A 193 7.72 -16.94 7.18
C THR A 193 6.96 -17.61 6.05
N PHE A 194 7.44 -17.41 4.83
CA PHE A 194 6.94 -18.13 3.66
C PHE A 194 7.30 -19.62 3.69
N ALA A 195 6.35 -20.46 3.33
CA ALA A 195 6.57 -21.88 3.08
C ALA A 195 6.59 -22.17 1.58
N LEU A 196 7.41 -23.12 1.15
CA LEU A 196 7.46 -23.59 -0.22
C LEU A 196 6.49 -24.75 -0.43
N ALA A 197 5.71 -24.70 -1.50
CA ALA A 197 4.89 -25.80 -1.99
C ALA A 197 5.36 -26.23 -3.38
N SER A 198 5.21 -27.55 -3.67
CA SER A 198 5.49 -28.14 -4.97
C SER A 198 4.36 -29.11 -5.35
N VAL A 199 3.81 -28.98 -6.54
CA VAL A 199 2.69 -29.78 -7.03
C VAL A 199 3.05 -30.39 -8.38
N HIS A 200 3.09 -31.71 -8.47
CA HIS A 200 3.44 -32.44 -9.68
C HIS A 200 2.28 -32.44 -10.70
N VAL A 201 2.56 -32.09 -11.95
CA VAL A 201 1.62 -32.16 -13.06
C VAL A 201 1.83 -33.48 -13.81
N ASP A 202 1.36 -34.59 -13.25
CA ASP A 202 1.63 -35.94 -13.72
C ASP A 202 0.46 -36.60 -14.45
N GLN A 203 -0.74 -36.00 -14.45
CA GLN A 203 -1.89 -36.59 -15.08
C GLN A 203 -2.01 -36.16 -16.55
N LEU A 204 -2.17 -37.13 -17.46
CA LEU A 204 -2.27 -36.89 -18.90
C LEU A 204 -3.39 -35.90 -19.28
N ILE A 205 -4.45 -35.81 -18.49
CA ILE A 205 -5.54 -34.85 -18.70
C ILE A 205 -5.10 -33.39 -18.55
N HIS A 206 -4.03 -33.14 -17.84
CA HIS A 206 -3.44 -31.81 -17.63
C HIS A 206 -2.30 -31.51 -18.62
N LEU A 207 -1.64 -32.56 -19.18
CA LEU A 207 -0.49 -32.42 -20.09
C LEU A 207 -0.96 -32.11 -21.53
N GLN A 208 -1.68 -31.01 -21.71
CA GLN A 208 -2.31 -30.59 -22.95
C GLN A 208 -2.08 -29.11 -23.23
N ASP A 209 -2.36 -28.69 -24.47
CA ASP A 209 -2.41 -27.25 -24.78
C ASP A 209 -3.66 -26.63 -24.13
N GLY A 210 -3.48 -25.48 -23.50
CA GLY A 210 -4.54 -24.82 -22.75
C GLY A 210 -4.65 -25.23 -21.29
N PHE A 211 -3.66 -25.97 -20.77
CA PHE A 211 -3.55 -26.21 -19.32
C PHE A 211 -3.54 -24.88 -18.56
N ARG A 212 -4.23 -24.84 -17.43
CA ARG A 212 -4.22 -23.69 -16.50
C ARG A 212 -4.15 -24.19 -15.06
N PHE A 213 -3.65 -23.36 -14.18
CA PHE A 213 -3.74 -23.55 -12.73
C PHE A 213 -4.33 -22.32 -12.10
N ARG A 214 -4.91 -22.48 -10.91
CA ARG A 214 -5.39 -21.34 -10.14
C ARG A 214 -5.24 -21.55 -8.65
N PHE A 215 -5.02 -20.44 -7.96
CA PHE A 215 -5.10 -20.34 -6.51
C PHE A 215 -6.48 -19.81 -6.13
N ARG A 216 -7.02 -20.29 -5.03
CA ARG A 216 -8.27 -19.78 -4.45
C ARG A 216 -8.17 -19.83 -2.93
N ASN A 217 -8.69 -18.80 -2.25
CA ASN A 217 -8.90 -18.85 -0.81
C ASN A 217 -10.36 -19.15 -0.46
N HIS A 218 -10.55 -19.91 0.59
CA HIS A 218 -11.83 -20.10 1.26
C HIS A 218 -11.67 -19.55 2.67
N GLY A 219 -12.48 -18.58 3.06
CA GLY A 219 -12.40 -17.89 4.33
C GLY A 219 -13.51 -16.85 4.47
N ALA A 220 -13.28 -15.84 5.30
CA ALA A 220 -14.20 -14.73 5.46
C ALA A 220 -14.33 -13.93 4.16
N GLN A 221 -15.54 -13.46 3.88
CA GLN A 221 -15.89 -12.68 2.70
C GLN A 221 -16.17 -11.21 3.01
N ALA A 222 -15.80 -10.76 4.21
CA ALA A 222 -16.29 -9.53 4.79
C ALA A 222 -15.21 -8.47 5.04
N GLY A 223 -14.17 -8.43 4.22
CA GLY A 223 -13.13 -7.41 4.36
C GLY A 223 -11.75 -7.89 3.92
N ASN A 224 -10.74 -7.09 4.20
CA ASN A 224 -9.32 -7.45 4.04
C ASN A 224 -8.88 -8.33 5.22
N VAL A 225 -9.39 -9.54 5.22
CA VAL A 225 -9.24 -10.53 6.29
C VAL A 225 -8.88 -11.90 5.69
N ASP A 226 -8.35 -12.80 6.52
CA ASP A 226 -7.92 -14.14 6.13
C ASP A 226 -6.95 -14.12 4.95
N LEU A 227 -5.93 -13.26 5.06
CA LEU A 227 -4.99 -12.98 3.99
C LEU A 227 -4.10 -14.16 3.67
N TRP A 228 -3.96 -14.42 2.37
CA TRP A 228 -2.94 -15.31 1.84
C TRP A 228 -2.05 -14.56 0.86
N HIS A 229 -0.75 -14.71 1.03
CA HIS A 229 0.26 -14.16 0.14
C HIS A 229 0.90 -15.28 -0.65
N ILE A 230 1.04 -15.09 -1.96
CA ILE A 230 1.66 -16.03 -2.88
C ILE A 230 2.80 -15.31 -3.57
N ASP A 231 3.95 -15.96 -3.67
CA ASP A 231 5.12 -15.40 -4.32
C ASP A 231 5.89 -16.46 -5.11
N TYR A 232 6.69 -16.01 -6.07
CA TYR A 232 7.61 -16.80 -6.86
C TYR A 232 6.97 -18.06 -7.46
N VAL A 233 5.89 -17.85 -8.23
CA VAL A 233 5.15 -18.94 -8.88
C VAL A 233 5.91 -19.40 -10.11
N TYR A 234 6.37 -20.66 -10.11
CA TYR A 234 7.20 -21.22 -11.15
C TYR A 234 6.67 -22.59 -11.62
N LEU A 235 6.42 -22.71 -12.92
CA LEU A 235 6.03 -23.98 -13.56
C LEU A 235 7.01 -24.27 -14.69
N ASP A 236 7.71 -25.40 -14.61
CA ASP A 236 8.64 -25.84 -15.64
C ASP A 236 8.79 -27.37 -15.66
N ASP A 237 9.45 -27.87 -16.70
CA ASP A 237 9.79 -29.28 -16.86
C ASP A 237 11.16 -29.63 -16.24
N PHE A 238 11.39 -30.92 -15.99
CA PHE A 238 12.61 -31.48 -15.42
C PHE A 238 13.02 -30.86 -14.09
N LEU A 239 12.03 -30.48 -13.27
CA LEU A 239 12.28 -29.91 -11.96
C LEU A 239 12.46 -31.01 -10.89
N ASP A 240 13.47 -30.81 -10.05
CA ASP A 240 13.62 -31.55 -8.79
C ASP A 240 13.04 -30.68 -7.66
N PRO A 241 11.90 -31.05 -7.05
CA PRO A 241 11.28 -30.22 -6.01
C PRO A 241 12.14 -30.04 -4.76
N ASP A 242 13.10 -30.95 -4.52
CA ASP A 242 14.04 -30.85 -3.40
C ASP A 242 15.24 -29.95 -3.73
N ASN A 243 15.45 -29.60 -5.01
CA ASN A 243 16.60 -28.84 -5.45
C ASN A 243 16.23 -27.92 -6.63
N LEU A 244 15.31 -27.00 -6.38
CA LEU A 244 14.83 -26.06 -7.40
C LEU A 244 15.93 -25.07 -7.81
N PRO A 245 16.21 -24.95 -9.11
CA PRO A 245 17.21 -24.03 -9.61
C PRO A 245 16.68 -22.59 -9.64
N ARG A 246 16.60 -21.96 -8.48
CA ARG A 246 16.35 -20.55 -8.40
C ARG A 246 17.67 -19.83 -8.56
N ASN A 247 17.83 -19.10 -9.62
CA ASN A 247 19.05 -18.38 -9.90
C ASN A 247 18.78 -16.88 -9.88
N ASP A 248 18.31 -16.42 -8.71
CA ASP A 248 17.78 -15.08 -8.52
C ASP A 248 18.37 -14.42 -7.28
N LEU A 249 18.60 -13.13 -7.38
CA LEU A 249 18.93 -12.23 -6.29
C LEU A 249 17.93 -11.07 -6.36
N ALA A 250 17.05 -10.97 -5.40
CA ALA A 250 15.91 -10.06 -5.44
C ALA A 250 15.87 -9.09 -4.26
N PHE A 251 15.34 -7.90 -4.48
CA PHE A 251 14.84 -7.09 -3.38
C PHE A 251 13.63 -7.77 -2.75
N VAL A 252 13.38 -7.56 -1.45
CA VAL A 252 12.27 -8.17 -0.73
C VAL A 252 11.27 -7.16 -0.18
N GLU A 253 11.68 -5.90 0.00
CA GLU A 253 10.81 -4.84 0.51
C GLU A 253 11.17 -3.48 -0.09
N VAL A 254 10.23 -2.53 -0.03
CA VAL A 254 10.50 -1.14 -0.40
C VAL A 254 11.51 -0.56 0.58
N PRO A 255 12.59 0.09 0.12
CA PRO A 255 13.50 0.79 1.00
C PRO A 255 12.78 1.87 1.82
N HIS A 256 13.19 2.02 3.06
CA HIS A 256 12.68 3.10 3.91
C HIS A 256 13.02 4.47 3.33
N ALA A 257 12.22 5.48 3.69
CA ALA A 257 12.52 6.87 3.36
C ALA A 257 13.96 7.24 3.74
N MET A 258 14.62 8.02 2.88
CA MET A 258 15.98 8.50 3.16
C MET A 258 16.00 9.66 4.17
N THR A 259 14.85 10.06 4.66
CA THR A 259 14.68 11.05 5.72
C THR A 259 14.19 10.39 7.01
N ALA A 260 14.59 10.95 8.15
CA ALA A 260 14.19 10.51 9.48
C ALA A 260 14.05 11.74 10.42
N PRO A 261 13.09 11.72 11.37
CA PRO A 261 12.11 10.67 11.63
C PRO A 261 10.92 10.68 10.65
N TYR A 262 10.85 11.66 9.75
CA TYR A 262 9.72 11.89 8.86
C TYR A 262 9.93 11.21 7.50
N SER A 263 8.93 10.49 7.03
CA SER A 263 8.88 9.97 5.65
C SER A 263 8.63 11.09 4.64
N VAL A 264 7.86 12.11 5.04
CA VAL A 264 7.59 13.33 4.29
C VAL A 264 7.71 14.53 5.23
N MET A 265 8.27 15.65 4.75
CA MET A 265 8.34 16.91 5.49
C MET A 265 8.35 18.10 4.52
N PRO A 266 8.00 19.32 4.97
CA PRO A 266 8.09 20.50 4.13
C PRO A 266 9.51 20.78 3.64
N TRP A 267 9.64 21.11 2.35
CA TRP A 267 10.95 21.39 1.74
C TRP A 267 11.69 22.52 2.43
N THR A 268 11.00 23.62 2.75
CA THR A 268 11.56 24.76 3.47
C THR A 268 12.07 24.39 4.86
N HIS A 269 11.38 23.46 5.54
CA HIS A 269 11.79 22.95 6.84
C HIS A 269 13.02 22.05 6.75
N TYR A 270 13.06 21.17 5.75
CA TYR A 270 14.24 20.36 5.47
C TYR A 270 15.47 21.21 5.20
N LEU A 271 15.34 22.29 4.43
CA LEU A 271 16.43 23.21 4.09
C LEU A 271 17.02 23.96 5.29
N THR A 272 16.34 24.02 6.44
CA THR A 272 16.89 24.64 7.66
C THR A 272 18.13 23.92 8.17
N ASN A 273 18.15 22.59 8.07
CA ASN A 273 19.29 21.77 8.46
C ASN A 273 19.19 20.37 7.82
N PRO A 274 19.48 20.22 6.51
CA PRO A 274 19.32 18.96 5.80
C PRO A 274 19.96 17.76 6.50
N ALA A 275 21.15 17.93 7.05
CA ALA A 275 21.89 16.86 7.71
C ALA A 275 21.17 16.27 8.93
N SER A 276 20.30 17.05 9.60
CA SER A 276 19.54 16.55 10.77
C SER A 276 18.31 15.73 10.39
N PHE A 277 17.92 15.75 9.12
CA PHE A 277 16.73 15.07 8.62
C PHE A 277 17.04 13.94 7.61
N ILE A 278 18.28 13.78 7.21
CA ILE A 278 18.71 12.60 6.46
C ILE A 278 18.85 11.44 7.45
N ALA A 279 18.33 10.28 7.08
CA ALA A 279 18.50 9.05 7.84
C ALA A 279 19.99 8.68 7.99
N ASP A 280 20.36 7.99 9.07
CA ASP A 280 21.74 7.56 9.28
C ASP A 280 22.23 6.64 8.16
N SER A 281 21.34 5.87 7.58
CA SER A 281 21.63 4.96 6.49
C SER A 281 20.44 4.83 5.54
N ALA A 282 20.73 4.68 4.25
CA ALA A 282 19.78 4.16 3.27
C ALA A 282 19.88 2.62 3.31
N ARG A 283 18.78 1.93 3.56
CA ARG A 283 18.74 0.48 3.73
C ARG A 283 17.86 -0.16 2.68
N SER A 284 18.30 -1.29 2.17
CA SER A 284 17.52 -2.20 1.34
C SER A 284 17.70 -3.64 1.83
N GLN A 285 16.66 -4.45 1.70
CA GLN A 285 16.73 -5.87 1.99
C GLN A 285 16.70 -6.67 0.70
N HIS A 286 17.54 -7.70 0.66
CA HIS A 286 17.70 -8.59 -0.48
C HIS A 286 17.61 -10.04 -0.03
N ARG A 287 17.27 -10.91 -0.96
CA ARG A 287 17.35 -12.36 -0.77
C ARG A 287 18.15 -12.98 -1.91
N ASN A 288 19.15 -13.78 -1.54
CA ASN A 288 19.82 -14.65 -2.46
C ASN A 288 19.06 -15.97 -2.54
N LEU A 289 18.29 -16.19 -3.58
CA LEU A 289 17.56 -17.44 -3.84
C LEU A 289 18.44 -18.51 -4.51
N ARG A 290 19.68 -18.13 -4.89
CA ARG A 290 20.61 -19.04 -5.58
C ARG A 290 21.07 -20.16 -4.66
N PRO A 291 21.36 -21.36 -5.21
CA PRO A 291 21.89 -22.48 -4.44
C PRO A 291 23.38 -22.33 -4.08
N PHE A 292 23.99 -21.20 -4.39
CA PHE A 292 25.40 -20.90 -4.11
C PHE A 292 25.57 -19.47 -3.57
N ALA A 293 26.67 -19.25 -2.87
CA ALA A 293 27.04 -17.92 -2.40
C ALA A 293 27.51 -17.05 -3.56
N ASP A 294 27.19 -15.77 -3.53
CA ASP A 294 27.58 -14.82 -4.56
C ASP A 294 28.09 -13.50 -3.98
N ASN A 295 28.80 -12.74 -4.81
CA ASN A 295 29.25 -11.40 -4.47
C ASN A 295 28.31 -10.39 -5.11
N VAL A 296 27.77 -9.50 -4.29
CA VAL A 296 26.79 -8.51 -4.71
C VAL A 296 27.39 -7.12 -4.60
N THR A 297 27.29 -6.35 -5.64
CA THR A 297 27.60 -4.90 -5.63
C THR A 297 26.28 -4.14 -5.66
N THR A 298 26.08 -3.20 -4.73
CA THR A 298 24.84 -2.45 -4.63
C THR A 298 25.12 -0.96 -4.75
N GLY A 299 24.10 -0.22 -5.15
CA GLY A 299 24.13 1.23 -5.25
C GLY A 299 22.73 1.82 -5.12
N PHE A 300 22.67 3.14 -5.02
CA PHE A 300 21.43 3.86 -5.21
C PHE A 300 21.66 5.10 -6.07
N ARG A 301 20.64 5.48 -6.81
CA ARG A 301 20.59 6.67 -7.65
C ARG A 301 19.48 7.58 -7.14
N VAL A 302 19.76 8.87 -7.10
CA VAL A 302 18.77 9.90 -6.77
C VAL A 302 18.59 10.78 -8.00
N ARG A 303 17.35 10.91 -8.46
CA ARG A 303 16.95 11.75 -9.58
C ARG A 303 15.93 12.77 -9.14
N ASN A 304 16.22 14.03 -9.32
CA ASN A 304 15.23 15.09 -9.19
C ASN A 304 14.20 14.95 -10.33
N THR A 305 12.91 14.78 -10.00
CA THR A 305 11.86 14.52 -10.99
C THR A 305 11.51 15.74 -11.85
N ILE A 306 11.85 16.95 -11.39
CA ILE A 306 11.57 18.22 -12.08
C ILE A 306 12.73 18.58 -13.01
N THR A 307 13.95 18.62 -12.48
CA THR A 307 15.15 19.04 -13.24
C THR A 307 15.77 17.92 -14.05
N GLY A 308 15.49 16.67 -13.68
CA GLY A 308 16.13 15.48 -14.24
C GLY A 308 17.59 15.32 -13.81
N ALA A 309 18.09 16.10 -12.87
CA ALA A 309 19.45 15.96 -12.34
C ALA A 309 19.58 14.63 -11.60
N GLU A 310 20.66 13.91 -11.86
CA GLU A 310 20.92 12.58 -11.27
C GLU A 310 22.25 12.58 -10.51
N SER A 311 22.28 11.80 -9.43
CA SER A 311 23.47 11.50 -8.64
C SER A 311 23.52 10.03 -8.31
N ASP A 312 24.62 9.37 -8.63
CA ASP A 312 24.86 7.95 -8.35
C ASP A 312 25.75 7.76 -7.13
N PHE A 313 25.34 6.83 -6.26
CA PHE A 313 26.08 6.44 -5.06
C PHE A 313 26.33 4.94 -5.10
N LEU A 314 27.54 4.57 -5.47
CA LEU A 314 27.97 3.18 -5.49
C LEU A 314 28.50 2.79 -4.12
N ASN A 315 28.04 1.65 -3.60
CA ASN A 315 28.67 1.07 -2.44
C ASN A 315 30.11 0.62 -2.81
N PRO A 316 31.13 1.22 -2.20
CA PRO A 316 32.51 0.86 -2.51
C PRO A 316 32.89 -0.55 -2.02
N TYR A 317 32.02 -1.18 -1.24
CA TYR A 317 32.21 -2.51 -0.69
C TYR A 317 31.12 -3.43 -1.24
N SER A 318 31.50 -4.39 -2.09
CA SER A 318 30.62 -5.51 -2.41
C SER A 318 30.51 -6.41 -1.16
N GLU A 319 29.31 -6.90 -0.87
CA GLU A 319 29.14 -7.97 0.12
C GLU A 319 29.78 -9.26 -0.44
N PRO A 320 30.94 -9.66 0.04
CA PRO A 320 31.57 -10.87 -0.46
C PRO A 320 30.85 -12.09 0.11
N ASN A 321 30.50 -13.04 -0.75
CA ASN A 321 29.92 -14.32 -0.36
C ASN A 321 28.61 -14.23 0.39
N VAL A 322 27.61 -13.48 -0.12
CA VAL A 322 26.24 -13.59 0.37
C VAL A 322 25.82 -15.06 0.31
N PRO A 323 25.49 -15.69 1.45
CA PRO A 323 25.23 -17.13 1.49
C PRO A 323 24.08 -17.55 0.58
N ALA A 324 24.12 -18.80 0.11
CA ALA A 324 23.04 -19.42 -0.63
C ALA A 324 21.72 -19.42 0.18
N ASN A 325 20.60 -19.20 -0.47
CA ASN A 325 19.26 -19.23 0.12
C ASN A 325 19.15 -18.39 1.41
N SER A 326 19.70 -17.18 1.41
CA SER A 326 19.75 -16.32 2.59
C SER A 326 19.20 -14.93 2.30
N ALA A 327 18.53 -14.35 3.30
CA ALA A 327 18.24 -12.92 3.33
C ALA A 327 19.46 -12.14 3.83
N PHE A 328 19.67 -10.95 3.32
CA PHE A 328 20.68 -10.03 3.80
C PHE A 328 20.22 -8.60 3.65
N SER A 329 20.63 -7.74 4.56
CA SER A 329 20.35 -6.31 4.51
C SER A 329 21.61 -5.59 4.10
N MET A 330 21.46 -4.64 3.17
CA MET A 330 22.53 -3.72 2.81
C MET A 330 22.17 -2.33 3.27
N GLY A 331 23.10 -1.67 3.92
CA GLY A 331 22.95 -0.30 4.39
C GLY A 331 24.07 0.58 3.87
N TYR A 332 23.70 1.76 3.41
CA TYR A 332 24.62 2.84 3.11
C TYR A 332 24.56 3.83 4.24
N TYR A 333 25.67 4.02 4.94
CA TYR A 333 25.75 5.06 5.95
C TYR A 333 25.87 6.42 5.25
N ILE A 334 24.91 7.30 5.52
CA ILE A 334 24.82 8.58 4.81
C ILE A 334 25.52 9.70 5.59
N GLN A 335 25.60 9.61 6.92
CA GLN A 335 26.03 10.73 7.75
C GLN A 335 27.41 10.61 8.39
N GLU A 336 27.84 9.46 8.85
CA GLU A 336 29.08 9.32 9.60
C GLU A 336 29.90 8.11 9.18
N PRO A 337 31.24 8.16 9.25
CA PRO A 337 32.05 6.98 9.02
C PRO A 337 31.73 5.91 10.09
N TYR A 338 31.22 4.80 9.62
CA TYR A 338 30.93 3.63 10.44
C TYR A 338 32.06 2.63 10.35
N VAL A 339 32.47 2.07 11.49
CA VAL A 339 33.49 1.04 11.53
C VAL A 339 32.83 -0.31 11.83
N GLU A 340 32.72 -1.17 10.82
CA GLU A 340 32.26 -2.53 10.97
C GLU A 340 33.44 -3.48 10.74
N ASN A 341 33.64 -4.44 11.66
CA ASN A 341 34.73 -5.42 11.60
C ASN A 341 36.14 -4.82 11.40
N GLY A 342 36.33 -3.57 11.82
CA GLY A 342 37.62 -2.87 11.71
C GLY A 342 37.87 -2.20 10.37
N MET A 343 36.90 -2.16 9.49
CA MET A 343 36.92 -1.34 8.27
C MET A 343 36.08 -0.08 8.46
N GLU A 344 36.66 1.05 8.09
CA GLU A 344 35.95 2.32 8.03
C GLU A 344 35.12 2.32 6.73
N LEU A 345 33.79 2.23 6.87
CA LEU A 345 32.87 2.41 5.75
C LEU A 345 32.73 3.90 5.53
N ILE A 346 33.21 4.39 4.39
CA ILE A 346 33.09 5.80 4.05
C ILE A 346 31.64 6.07 3.64
N PRO A 347 30.92 6.96 4.36
CA PRO A 347 29.58 7.35 3.95
C PRO A 347 29.63 7.95 2.55
N ALA A 348 28.50 7.99 1.86
CA ALA A 348 28.27 8.96 0.79
C ALA A 348 28.33 10.35 1.43
N SER A 349 29.53 10.78 1.77
CA SER A 349 29.76 11.92 2.63
C SER A 349 29.26 13.17 1.95
N GLY A 350 28.28 13.81 2.60
CA GLY A 350 27.66 15.03 2.11
C GLY A 350 26.44 14.79 1.22
N PHE A 351 25.79 13.60 1.28
CA PHE A 351 24.48 13.46 0.65
C PHE A 351 23.48 14.42 1.29
N ALA A 352 22.83 15.19 0.46
CA ALA A 352 21.63 15.94 0.77
C ALA A 352 20.78 15.99 -0.50
N PHE A 353 19.48 16.02 -0.31
CA PHE A 353 18.59 16.35 -1.41
C PHE A 353 18.78 17.82 -1.77
N GLU A 354 19.05 18.11 -3.03
CA GLU A 354 19.28 19.46 -3.52
C GLU A 354 18.34 19.78 -4.68
N ASP A 355 17.66 20.91 -4.58
CA ASP A 355 16.86 21.48 -5.66
C ASP A 355 17.09 23.00 -5.68
N ALA A 356 17.94 23.43 -6.58
CA ALA A 356 18.32 24.83 -6.69
C ALA A 356 17.24 25.74 -7.29
N ASP A 357 16.23 25.14 -7.92
CA ASP A 357 15.26 25.88 -8.74
C ASP A 357 13.86 25.95 -8.10
N ASN A 358 13.61 25.27 -6.96
CA ASN A 358 12.32 25.23 -6.32
C ASN A 358 12.42 25.55 -4.81
N ASP A 359 11.75 26.62 -4.39
CA ASP A 359 11.78 27.09 -3.02
C ASP A 359 10.68 26.49 -2.13
N THR A 360 9.71 25.76 -2.67
CA THR A 360 8.49 25.38 -1.95
C THR A 360 8.25 23.89 -1.81
N ALA A 361 8.60 23.08 -2.80
CA ALA A 361 8.43 21.62 -2.80
C ALA A 361 9.49 20.96 -3.67
N ALA A 362 9.84 19.73 -3.36
CA ALA A 362 10.75 18.93 -4.16
C ALA A 362 10.32 17.45 -4.16
N THR A 363 10.63 16.75 -5.24
CA THR A 363 10.36 15.32 -5.36
C THR A 363 11.53 14.63 -6.04
N PHE A 364 11.97 13.55 -5.43
CA PHE A 364 13.12 12.78 -5.90
C PHE A 364 12.73 11.32 -6.08
N GLU A 365 13.07 10.76 -7.22
CA GLU A 365 13.05 9.33 -7.45
C GLU A 365 14.37 8.74 -6.91
N VAL A 366 14.26 7.75 -6.04
CA VAL A 366 15.41 7.05 -5.46
C VAL A 366 15.35 5.60 -5.92
N SER A 367 16.31 5.21 -6.74
CA SER A 367 16.43 3.85 -7.28
C SER A 367 17.56 3.13 -6.56
N PHE A 368 17.25 2.07 -5.83
CA PHE A 368 18.25 1.11 -5.35
C PHE A 368 18.46 0.05 -6.41
N TYR A 369 19.69 -0.37 -6.60
CA TYR A 369 20.03 -1.42 -7.55
C TYR A 369 21.11 -2.35 -6.99
N SER A 370 21.09 -3.59 -7.42
CA SER A 370 22.13 -4.58 -7.18
C SER A 370 22.69 -5.08 -8.51
N ASP A 371 24.00 -5.29 -8.56
CA ASP A 371 24.69 -5.87 -9.71
C ASP A 371 25.41 -7.13 -9.26
N VAL A 372 25.10 -8.22 -9.89
CA VAL A 372 25.73 -9.52 -9.66
C VAL A 372 26.52 -9.89 -10.90
N THR A 373 27.82 -10.01 -10.73
CA THR A 373 28.70 -10.40 -11.83
C THR A 373 28.34 -11.80 -12.34
N GLY A 374 27.72 -11.88 -13.51
CA GLY A 374 27.33 -13.13 -14.15
C GLY A 374 25.89 -13.54 -13.88
N ASP A 375 25.02 -12.60 -13.62
CA ASP A 375 23.59 -12.86 -13.53
C ASP A 375 23.06 -13.55 -14.80
N ILE A 376 22.43 -14.71 -14.59
CA ILE A 376 21.93 -15.58 -15.66
C ILE A 376 20.44 -15.32 -15.91
N THR A 377 19.82 -14.41 -15.18
CA THR A 377 18.45 -13.94 -15.50
C THR A 377 18.38 -13.28 -16.88
N GLN A 378 19.51 -12.86 -17.43
CA GLN A 378 19.68 -12.45 -18.83
C GLN A 378 19.40 -13.57 -19.84
N GLY A 379 18.39 -14.35 -19.68
CA GLY A 379 18.06 -15.42 -20.64
C GLY A 379 16.75 -16.13 -20.38
N VAL A 380 16.15 -15.95 -19.22
CA VAL A 380 14.82 -16.46 -18.96
C VAL A 380 13.82 -15.42 -19.47
N VAL A 381 13.25 -15.70 -20.62
CA VAL A 381 12.25 -14.82 -21.26
C VAL A 381 11.11 -14.55 -20.28
N GLY A 382 11.01 -13.32 -19.80
CA GLY A 382 9.88 -12.84 -19.05
C GLY A 382 10.01 -12.87 -17.52
N VAL A 383 11.22 -13.00 -16.96
CA VAL A 383 11.48 -12.63 -15.56
C VAL A 383 11.61 -11.12 -15.53
N PRO A 384 10.81 -10.40 -14.77
CA PRO A 384 11.04 -8.99 -14.53
C PRO A 384 12.41 -8.78 -13.91
N ASP A 385 13.03 -7.67 -14.24
CA ASP A 385 14.28 -7.25 -13.62
C ASP A 385 13.96 -6.79 -12.19
N ASN A 386 14.15 -7.69 -11.20
CA ASN A 386 13.92 -7.42 -9.77
C ASN A 386 15.22 -7.02 -9.04
N ASP A 387 16.28 -6.74 -9.79
CA ASP A 387 17.58 -6.27 -9.31
C ASP A 387 17.56 -4.76 -9.00
N SER A 388 16.45 -4.09 -9.19
CA SER A 388 16.27 -2.69 -8.87
C SER A 388 14.90 -2.42 -8.27
N ILE A 389 14.86 -1.48 -7.31
CA ILE A 389 13.63 -1.00 -6.71
C ILE A 389 13.65 0.52 -6.60
N VAL A 390 12.53 1.14 -6.89
CA VAL A 390 12.41 2.59 -6.91
C VAL A 390 11.36 3.03 -5.90
N PHE A 391 11.62 4.12 -5.19
CA PHE A 391 10.62 4.82 -4.41
C PHE A 391 10.75 6.34 -4.61
N VAL A 392 9.73 7.06 -4.22
CA VAL A 392 9.69 8.51 -4.37
C VAL A 392 9.81 9.19 -3.01
N GLN A 393 10.90 9.94 -2.80
CA GLN A 393 11.07 10.81 -1.65
C GLN A 393 10.42 12.16 -1.94
N GLY A 394 9.32 12.45 -1.27
CA GLY A 394 8.59 13.72 -1.40
C GLY A 394 8.94 14.70 -0.30
N PHE A 395 9.04 15.99 -0.69
CA PHE A 395 9.08 17.12 0.24
C PHE A 395 7.92 18.04 -0.12
N ARG A 396 6.93 18.07 0.77
CA ARG A 396 5.65 18.75 0.54
C ARG A 396 5.36 19.69 1.71
N ASN A 397 4.15 20.21 1.79
CA ASN A 397 3.71 21.06 2.90
C ASN A 397 3.10 20.27 4.07
N GLU A 398 3.44 19.02 4.23
CA GLU A 398 3.00 18.15 5.32
C GLU A 398 4.16 17.45 6.01
N TYR A 399 3.92 17.00 7.25
CA TYR A 399 4.79 16.05 7.92
C TYR A 399 4.10 14.68 7.97
N ALA A 400 4.84 13.63 7.72
CA ALA A 400 4.39 12.25 7.84
C ALA A 400 5.42 11.37 8.54
N TYR A 401 4.94 10.41 9.32
CA TYR A 401 5.73 9.29 9.84
C TYR A 401 5.43 7.99 9.09
N ASP A 402 4.20 7.87 8.58
CA ASP A 402 3.71 6.70 7.85
C ASP A 402 4.28 6.64 6.42
N ASP A 403 4.25 5.48 5.80
CA ASP A 403 4.70 5.27 4.42
C ASP A 403 3.62 5.55 3.36
N GLY A 404 2.40 5.88 3.77
CA GLY A 404 1.25 6.16 2.91
C GLY A 404 0.33 4.97 2.71
N THR A 405 0.66 3.78 3.23
CA THR A 405 -0.18 2.57 3.15
C THR A 405 -0.75 2.20 4.52
N ALA A 406 -1.88 1.52 4.54
CA ALA A 406 -2.49 1.03 5.77
C ALA A 406 -2.73 -0.47 5.66
N GLU A 407 -2.22 -1.24 6.58
CA GLU A 407 -2.47 -2.67 6.71
C GLU A 407 -3.57 -2.98 7.71
N LYS A 408 -3.79 -2.06 8.64
CA LYS A 408 -4.82 -2.13 9.70
C LYS A 408 -5.50 -0.77 9.89
N ALA A 409 -6.41 -0.72 10.83
CA ALA A 409 -7.05 0.50 11.27
C ALA A 409 -6.88 0.71 12.78
N TYR A 410 -6.76 1.96 13.18
CA TYR A 410 -6.71 2.40 14.56
C TYR A 410 -7.99 3.14 14.93
N GLY A 411 -8.52 2.94 16.12
CA GLY A 411 -9.69 3.67 16.58
C GLY A 411 -9.79 3.76 18.10
N LEU A 412 -10.66 4.66 18.55
CA LEU A 412 -11.07 4.79 19.95
C LEU A 412 -12.50 4.29 20.12
N THR A 413 -12.79 3.63 21.23
CA THR A 413 -14.12 3.03 21.46
C THR A 413 -15.09 3.92 22.25
N THR A 414 -14.68 5.15 22.61
CA THR A 414 -15.46 6.02 23.51
C THR A 414 -15.77 7.36 22.88
N GLY A 415 -17.02 7.81 22.98
CA GLY A 415 -17.41 9.18 22.64
C GLY A 415 -16.72 10.21 23.56
N GLY A 416 -16.30 11.32 22.97
CA GLY A 416 -15.44 12.31 23.62
C GLY A 416 -13.97 11.89 23.74
N GLY A 417 -13.60 10.74 23.16
CA GLY A 417 -12.21 10.31 23.06
C GLY A 417 -11.40 11.26 22.17
N LYS A 418 -10.17 11.56 22.59
CA LYS A 418 -9.24 12.42 21.87
C LYS A 418 -8.05 11.59 21.41
N LEU A 419 -7.59 11.87 20.20
CA LEU A 419 -6.38 11.31 19.60
C LEU A 419 -5.48 12.47 19.21
N ALA A 420 -4.20 12.37 19.54
CA ALA A 420 -3.21 13.41 19.29
C ALA A 420 -1.89 12.80 18.82
N VAL A 421 -1.37 13.24 17.70
CA VAL A 421 -0.07 12.84 17.13
C VAL A 421 0.90 14.00 17.29
N ARG A 422 2.07 13.72 17.85
CA ARG A 422 3.15 14.68 18.11
C ARG A 422 3.98 14.90 16.85
N TYR A 423 4.24 16.17 16.55
CA TYR A 423 5.18 16.62 15.53
C TYR A 423 6.14 17.66 16.07
N ASP A 424 7.43 17.46 15.82
CA ASP A 424 8.50 18.39 16.19
C ASP A 424 8.90 19.18 14.94
N LEU A 425 8.56 20.46 14.88
CA LEU A 425 8.73 21.30 13.71
C LEU A 425 10.18 21.80 13.60
N ALA A 426 10.72 21.84 12.38
CA ALA A 426 12.07 22.37 12.14
C ALA A 426 12.15 23.90 12.25
N MET A 427 11.03 24.59 12.08
CA MET A 427 10.90 26.04 12.20
C MET A 427 9.44 26.41 12.49
N PRO A 428 9.18 27.63 13.04
CA PRO A 428 7.81 28.13 13.18
C PRO A 428 7.10 28.21 11.84
N ASP A 429 5.82 27.83 11.82
CA ASP A 429 4.97 27.85 10.61
C ASP A 429 3.49 28.04 10.99
N THR A 430 2.62 27.89 10.03
CA THR A 430 1.17 27.99 10.18
C THR A 430 0.52 26.66 9.78
N LEU A 431 -0.26 26.10 10.70
CA LEU A 431 -1.04 24.88 10.49
C LEU A 431 -2.38 25.26 9.86
N TYR A 432 -2.62 24.79 8.64
CA TYR A 432 -3.85 25.04 7.89
C TYR A 432 -4.89 23.95 8.04
N GLY A 433 -4.46 22.71 8.21
CA GLY A 433 -5.37 21.59 8.30
C GLY A 433 -4.69 20.27 8.62
N LEU A 434 -5.46 19.20 8.48
CA LEU A 434 -5.00 17.83 8.64
C LEU A 434 -5.34 17.00 7.40
N ALA A 435 -4.41 16.17 7.00
CA ALA A 435 -4.65 15.06 6.10
C ALA A 435 -4.86 13.79 6.93
N ILE A 436 -6.02 13.17 6.84
CA ILE A 436 -6.39 11.99 7.62
C ILE A 436 -6.81 10.88 6.68
N HIS A 437 -6.23 9.71 6.84
CA HIS A 437 -6.70 8.50 6.16
C HIS A 437 -7.78 7.84 7.00
N PHE A 438 -9.05 8.02 6.64
CA PHE A 438 -10.16 7.30 7.24
C PHE A 438 -10.44 6.01 6.50
N THR A 439 -10.53 4.89 7.23
CA THR A 439 -10.92 3.60 6.68
C THR A 439 -12.40 3.34 6.98
N PRO A 440 -13.23 3.04 5.96
CA PRO A 440 -14.65 2.81 6.19
C PRO A 440 -14.88 1.54 7.01
N TYR A 441 -15.92 1.59 7.85
CA TYR A 441 -16.42 0.44 8.60
C TYR A 441 -17.77 -0.02 8.03
N TYR A 442 -18.23 -1.23 8.38
CA TYR A 442 -19.53 -1.75 7.93
C TYR A 442 -20.61 -0.68 8.01
N ASN A 443 -21.37 -0.50 6.95
CA ASN A 443 -22.42 0.47 6.79
C ASN A 443 -21.98 1.92 6.52
N GLN A 444 -20.74 2.15 6.09
CA GLN A 444 -20.28 3.48 5.68
C GLN A 444 -20.78 4.58 6.62
N GLN A 445 -20.25 4.63 7.84
CA GLN A 445 -20.73 5.58 8.86
C GLN A 445 -20.25 7.01 8.58
N THR A 446 -20.61 7.54 7.42
CA THR A 446 -20.28 8.90 6.98
C THR A 446 -21.02 9.99 7.77
N ASN A 447 -21.96 9.63 8.61
CA ASN A 447 -22.70 10.56 9.48
C ASN A 447 -22.07 10.72 10.87
N LEU A 448 -20.95 10.09 11.14
CA LEU A 448 -20.19 10.31 12.36
C LEU A 448 -19.41 11.60 12.26
N ASN A 449 -19.59 12.48 13.24
CA ASN A 449 -18.87 13.74 13.27
C ASN A 449 -17.63 13.63 14.16
N PHE A 450 -16.62 14.41 13.82
CA PHE A 450 -15.43 14.65 14.63
C PHE A 450 -15.04 16.13 14.61
N LEU A 451 -14.28 16.53 15.61
CA LEU A 451 -13.69 17.86 15.69
C LEU A 451 -12.17 17.72 15.54
N MET A 452 -11.57 18.51 14.68
CA MET A 452 -10.12 18.64 14.66
C MET A 452 -9.63 19.44 15.84
N ARG A 453 -8.45 19.11 16.33
CA ARG A 453 -7.79 19.82 17.42
C ARG A 453 -6.27 19.88 17.19
N ALA A 454 -5.70 20.97 17.69
CA ALA A 454 -4.26 21.09 17.88
C ALA A 454 -3.98 21.46 19.32
N TRP A 455 -2.85 21.01 19.86
CA TRP A 455 -2.43 21.29 21.23
C TRP A 455 -0.97 21.69 21.28
N ALA A 456 -0.62 22.62 22.18
CA ALA A 456 0.76 22.92 22.52
C ALA A 456 1.38 21.76 23.32
N ASP A 457 2.70 21.71 23.37
CA ASP A 457 3.42 20.77 24.24
C ASP A 457 3.33 21.20 25.72
N ASP A 458 2.96 20.28 26.58
CA ASP A 458 3.11 20.41 28.03
C ASP A 458 3.96 19.26 28.58
N ASN A 459 5.29 19.46 28.52
CA ASN A 459 6.29 18.52 29.01
C ASN A 459 6.18 17.10 28.37
N GLY A 460 5.94 17.03 27.08
CA GLY A 460 5.90 15.80 26.31
C GLY A 460 4.52 15.16 26.19
N VAL A 461 3.46 15.86 26.60
CA VAL A 461 2.06 15.45 26.42
C VAL A 461 1.25 16.63 25.84
N PRO A 462 0.10 16.36 25.18
CA PRO A 462 -0.76 17.46 24.72
C PRO A 462 -1.25 18.34 25.86
N GLY A 463 -1.02 19.65 25.75
CA GLY A 463 -1.35 20.67 26.74
C GLY A 463 -2.57 21.51 26.35
N GLU A 464 -2.38 22.85 26.31
CA GLU A 464 -3.42 23.82 25.94
C GLU A 464 -3.84 23.64 24.48
N GLU A 465 -5.15 23.70 24.22
CA GLU A 465 -5.69 23.68 22.84
C GLU A 465 -5.30 24.96 22.11
N LEU A 466 -4.80 24.82 20.89
CA LEU A 466 -4.40 25.91 20.02
C LEU A 466 -5.53 26.26 19.03
N GLY A 467 -5.81 27.56 18.90
CA GLY A 467 -6.86 28.05 18.00
C GLY A 467 -8.27 27.74 18.51
N GLU A 468 -9.24 28.36 17.88
CA GLU A 468 -10.68 28.10 18.10
C GLU A 468 -11.19 27.36 16.87
N ASN A 469 -11.56 26.09 17.03
CA ASN A 469 -12.08 25.27 15.95
C ASN A 469 -13.37 24.57 16.39
N TYR A 470 -14.49 25.00 15.83
CA TYR A 470 -15.83 24.54 16.21
C TYR A 470 -16.52 23.77 15.08
N LEU A 471 -15.91 23.73 13.89
CA LEU A 471 -16.49 23.02 12.76
C LEU A 471 -16.45 21.51 12.97
N PHE A 472 -17.61 20.90 12.81
CA PHE A 472 -17.74 19.45 12.75
C PHE A 472 -17.42 18.97 11.34
N HIS A 473 -16.52 18.03 11.25
CA HIS A 473 -16.18 17.34 10.02
C HIS A 473 -16.80 15.95 9.99
N GLN A 474 -16.99 15.41 8.81
CA GLN A 474 -17.38 14.01 8.60
C GLN A 474 -16.25 13.28 7.90
N PRO A 475 -15.98 12.00 8.23
CA PRO A 475 -14.96 11.24 7.56
C PRO A 475 -15.30 11.10 6.07
N ALA A 476 -14.35 11.44 5.21
CA ALA A 476 -14.42 11.17 3.79
C ALA A 476 -13.71 9.84 3.49
N TYR A 477 -14.44 8.94 2.88
CA TYR A 477 -13.93 7.65 2.44
C TYR A 477 -13.86 7.66 0.92
N PHE A 478 -12.94 6.86 0.35
CA PHE A 478 -12.82 6.72 -1.11
C PHE A 478 -12.62 8.06 -1.83
N THR A 479 -11.74 8.88 -1.29
CA THR A 479 -11.27 10.10 -1.97
C THR A 479 -10.64 9.73 -3.30
N ASP A 480 -10.78 10.58 -4.30
CA ASP A 480 -10.49 10.31 -5.72
C ASP A 480 -9.18 9.55 -5.96
N GLY A 481 -9.29 8.45 -6.66
CA GLY A 481 -8.17 7.64 -7.09
C GLY A 481 -7.46 6.92 -5.95
N HIS A 482 -6.13 6.93 -5.99
CA HIS A 482 -5.27 6.33 -4.96
C HIS A 482 -5.06 7.23 -3.74
N ALA A 483 -5.66 8.43 -3.72
CA ALA A 483 -5.53 9.30 -2.56
C ALA A 483 -6.26 8.70 -1.37
N VAL A 484 -5.51 8.13 -0.48
CA VAL A 484 -6.04 7.53 0.75
C VAL A 484 -6.35 8.57 1.81
N PHE A 485 -5.77 9.78 1.70
CA PHE A 485 -5.98 10.87 2.66
C PHE A 485 -7.07 11.83 2.23
N ALA A 486 -7.93 12.22 3.19
CA ALA A 486 -8.84 13.34 3.06
C ALA A 486 -8.26 14.56 3.77
N TYR A 487 -8.35 15.71 3.14
CA TYR A 487 -7.90 16.97 3.71
C TYR A 487 -9.04 17.72 4.40
N TYR A 488 -8.76 18.21 5.61
CA TYR A 488 -9.68 18.98 6.43
C TYR A 488 -9.00 20.27 6.87
N GLU A 489 -9.66 21.40 6.69
CA GLU A 489 -9.15 22.71 7.08
C GLU A 489 -9.61 23.09 8.50
N TYR A 490 -8.76 23.79 9.23
CA TYR A 490 -9.14 24.48 10.46
C TYR A 490 -9.98 25.72 10.13
N ASP A 491 -10.85 26.16 11.07
CA ASP A 491 -11.69 27.34 10.90
C ASP A 491 -10.83 28.60 10.62
N ASP A 492 -9.73 28.75 11.32
CA ASP A 492 -8.69 29.74 11.11
C ASP A 492 -7.31 29.04 11.15
N PRO A 493 -6.36 29.45 10.31
CA PRO A 493 -5.00 28.95 10.36
C PRO A 493 -4.34 29.18 11.73
N ILE A 494 -3.65 28.19 12.26
CA ILE A 494 -3.08 28.18 13.62
C ILE A 494 -1.56 28.39 13.56
N PRO A 495 -1.00 29.48 14.10
CA PRO A 495 0.46 29.62 14.25
C PRO A 495 1.00 28.53 15.19
N VAL A 496 2.06 27.83 14.76
CA VAL A 496 2.69 26.74 15.49
C VAL A 496 4.20 26.89 15.50
N GLU A 497 4.82 26.45 16.59
CA GLU A 497 6.29 26.47 16.75
C GLU A 497 6.74 25.28 17.59
N ASP A 498 7.98 24.89 17.43
CA ASP A 498 8.65 23.81 18.16
C ASP A 498 7.87 22.47 18.06
N THR A 499 7.15 22.09 19.11
CA THR A 499 6.37 20.85 19.18
C THR A 499 4.87 21.14 19.19
N VAL A 500 4.15 20.50 18.28
CA VAL A 500 2.70 20.56 18.19
C VAL A 500 2.11 19.15 18.21
N TYR A 501 0.95 19.01 18.83
CA TYR A 501 0.12 17.82 18.74
C TYR A 501 -1.09 18.13 17.87
N VAL A 502 -1.37 17.27 16.91
CA VAL A 502 -2.52 17.41 16.01
C VAL A 502 -3.37 16.17 16.02
N GLY A 503 -4.65 16.34 15.86
CA GLY A 503 -5.54 15.18 15.85
C GLY A 503 -7.01 15.54 15.95
N MET A 504 -7.78 14.68 16.60
CA MET A 504 -9.22 14.80 16.60
C MET A 504 -9.87 14.42 17.92
N VAL A 505 -11.13 14.86 18.07
CA VAL A 505 -12.08 14.42 19.10
C VAL A 505 -13.23 13.73 18.39
N GLN A 506 -13.45 12.44 18.69
CA GLN A 506 -14.66 11.77 18.21
C GLN A 506 -15.82 12.03 19.16
N GLU A 507 -17.02 12.26 18.62
CA GLU A 507 -18.16 12.62 19.46
C GLU A 507 -18.95 11.42 19.98
N MET A 508 -18.99 10.35 19.22
CA MET A 508 -19.86 9.21 19.46
C MET A 508 -19.06 7.98 19.93
N ASP A 509 -19.76 7.04 20.57
CA ASP A 509 -19.18 5.76 21.03
C ASP A 509 -18.83 4.79 19.87
N PHE A 510 -18.94 5.25 18.63
CA PHE A 510 -18.49 4.50 17.46
C PHE A 510 -17.09 4.92 17.05
N SER A 511 -16.23 3.95 16.86
CA SER A 511 -14.87 4.17 16.41
C SER A 511 -14.84 4.80 15.03
N LEU A 512 -14.17 5.95 14.92
CA LEU A 512 -13.72 6.48 13.65
C LEU A 512 -12.40 5.78 13.35
N ASN A 513 -12.42 4.88 12.39
CA ASN A 513 -11.24 4.11 12.04
C ASN A 513 -10.29 4.93 11.17
N ILE A 514 -9.06 5.06 11.61
CA ILE A 514 -7.97 5.75 10.92
C ILE A 514 -7.00 4.68 10.45
N GLY A 515 -6.41 4.85 9.27
CA GLY A 515 -5.38 3.96 8.76
C GLY A 515 -4.23 3.79 9.74
N LEU A 516 -3.76 2.57 9.87
CA LEU A 516 -2.62 2.18 10.69
C LEU A 516 -1.60 1.49 9.79
N ASP A 517 -0.51 2.18 9.54
CA ASP A 517 0.66 1.66 8.85
C ASP A 517 1.41 0.71 9.80
N LYS A 518 1.57 -0.54 9.39
CA LYS A 518 2.28 -1.59 10.14
C LYS A 518 3.74 -1.75 9.71
N ASN A 519 4.18 -1.01 8.70
CA ASN A 519 5.57 -1.01 8.22
C ASN A 519 6.44 -0.04 9.01
N THR A 520 5.85 0.97 9.64
CA THR A 520 6.50 1.92 10.52
C THR A 520 5.97 1.80 11.94
N ASP A 521 6.70 2.27 12.95
CA ASP A 521 6.33 2.10 14.36
C ASP A 521 6.64 3.36 15.18
N TYR A 522 5.79 4.37 15.05
CA TYR A 522 5.93 5.64 15.76
C TYR A 522 4.89 5.84 16.88
N ASN A 523 3.83 5.00 16.97
CA ASN A 523 2.77 5.17 17.95
C ASN A 523 3.29 5.22 19.39
N PHE A 524 4.20 4.32 19.76
CA PHE A 524 4.78 4.26 21.13
C PHE A 524 5.51 5.53 21.59
N THR A 525 5.80 6.44 20.67
CA THR A 525 6.56 7.65 20.98
C THR A 525 5.86 8.93 20.54
N ARG A 526 4.84 8.84 19.68
CA ARG A 526 4.24 10.00 19.02
C ARG A 526 2.73 10.11 19.22
N VAL A 527 2.03 9.01 19.48
CA VAL A 527 0.57 9.00 19.54
C VAL A 527 0.08 8.95 20.97
N HIS A 528 -0.73 9.95 21.34
CA HIS A 528 -1.38 10.05 22.63
C HIS A 528 -2.91 9.95 22.46
N TYR A 529 -3.57 9.31 23.40
CA TYR A 529 -5.02 9.29 23.45
C TYR A 529 -5.55 9.64 24.84
N GLN A 530 -6.79 10.12 24.88
CA GLN A 530 -7.52 10.46 26.11
C GLN A 530 -8.96 9.95 26.00
N LEU A 531 -9.43 9.23 27.00
CA LEU A 531 -10.73 8.54 26.99
C LEU A 531 -11.79 9.35 27.75
N GLY A 532 -12.17 10.52 27.23
CA GLY A 532 -13.23 11.35 27.77
C GLY A 532 -12.78 12.43 28.76
N LEU A 533 -13.74 13.24 29.20
CA LEU A 533 -13.47 14.42 30.05
C LEU A 533 -12.83 14.04 31.38
N GLY A 534 -11.64 14.62 31.66
CA GLY A 534 -10.95 14.48 32.94
C GLY A 534 -10.06 13.25 33.07
N SER A 535 -9.90 12.44 32.03
CA SER A 535 -8.83 11.43 31.98
C SER A 535 -7.48 12.07 31.63
N GLU A 536 -6.39 11.42 31.99
CA GLU A 536 -5.05 11.84 31.58
C GLU A 536 -4.75 11.40 30.14
N TRP A 537 -3.81 12.07 29.49
CA TRP A 537 -3.27 11.62 28.23
C TRP A 537 -2.39 10.38 28.43
N VAL A 538 -2.59 9.38 27.60
CA VAL A 538 -1.87 8.10 27.64
C VAL A 538 -1.18 7.90 26.28
N LEU A 539 0.06 7.46 26.31
CA LEU A 539 0.79 7.09 25.11
C LEU A 539 0.23 5.78 24.54
N SER A 540 0.07 5.71 23.22
CA SER A 540 -0.43 4.51 22.54
C SER A 540 0.45 3.29 22.80
N THR A 541 -0.19 2.12 22.91
CA THR A 541 0.47 0.82 23.05
C THR A 541 0.25 -0.07 21.82
N ILE A 542 -0.45 0.43 20.80
CA ILE A 542 -0.67 -0.27 19.53
C ILE A 542 0.54 -0.03 18.62
N GLN A 543 1.15 -1.10 18.18
CA GLN A 543 2.28 -1.05 17.24
C GLN A 543 1.84 -0.57 15.87
N GLY A 544 2.64 0.31 15.27
CA GLY A 544 2.39 0.90 13.96
C GLY A 544 2.44 2.42 14.01
N THR A 545 1.93 3.05 12.97
CA THR A 545 1.85 4.51 12.84
C THR A 545 0.46 4.94 12.39
N VAL A 546 -0.19 5.77 13.18
CA VAL A 546 -1.51 6.34 12.86
C VAL A 546 -1.36 7.38 11.74
N MET A 547 -2.19 7.28 10.72
CA MET A 547 -2.10 8.08 9.50
C MET A 547 -2.90 9.40 9.64
N ILE A 548 -2.33 10.34 10.41
CA ILE A 548 -2.81 11.72 10.56
C ILE A 548 -1.62 12.64 10.35
N ARG A 549 -1.68 13.54 9.38
CA ARG A 549 -0.59 14.42 8.98
C ARG A 549 -0.97 15.89 9.14
N PRO A 550 -0.15 16.75 9.78
CA PRO A 550 -0.35 18.19 9.76
C PRO A 550 -0.01 18.75 8.40
N VAL A 551 -0.86 19.64 7.90
CA VAL A 551 -0.65 20.35 6.65
C VAL A 551 -0.29 21.81 6.98
N LEU A 552 0.89 22.20 6.57
CA LEU A 552 1.50 23.50 6.83
C LEU A 552 1.57 24.31 5.53
N GLN A 553 1.54 25.63 5.62
CA GLN A 553 1.57 26.57 4.50
C GLN A 553 0.32 26.54 3.60
N ALA A 554 0.04 27.68 2.99
CA ALA A 554 -1.04 27.79 2.01
C ALA A 554 -0.56 27.32 0.63
N GLY A 555 -1.41 26.62 -0.09
CA GLY A 555 -1.10 26.11 -1.41
C GLY A 555 -1.30 24.61 -1.50
N VAL A 556 -2.38 24.15 -0.91
CA VAL A 556 -2.76 22.75 -0.75
C VAL A 556 -3.07 22.04 -2.09
N ASP A 557 -3.11 22.76 -3.20
CA ASP A 557 -3.52 22.22 -4.50
C ASP A 557 -2.66 21.05 -5.00
N ASP A 558 -1.46 20.86 -4.43
CA ASP A 558 -0.54 19.77 -4.79
C ASP A 558 -0.31 18.73 -3.66
N VAL A 559 -1.01 18.82 -2.52
CA VAL A 559 -0.74 17.98 -1.33
C VAL A 559 -1.12 16.52 -1.52
N PHE A 560 -2.05 16.22 -2.40
CA PHE A 560 -2.65 14.89 -2.49
C PHE A 560 -2.39 14.14 -3.80
N VAL A 561 -1.20 14.25 -4.32
CA VAL A 561 -0.74 13.24 -5.28
C VAL A 561 -0.08 12.14 -4.48
N SER A 562 -0.80 11.04 -4.31
CA SER A 562 -0.26 9.85 -3.64
C SER A 562 1.05 9.39 -4.29
N VAL A 563 1.96 8.90 -3.47
CA VAL A 563 3.30 8.42 -3.86
C VAL A 563 3.24 7.10 -4.64
N GLU A 564 2.08 6.65 -5.07
CA GLU A 564 1.93 5.48 -5.92
C GLU A 564 1.53 5.85 -7.33
N GLU A 565 2.43 6.46 -8.07
CA GLU A 565 2.47 6.28 -9.52
C GLU A 565 3.89 6.06 -9.97
N GLN A 566 4.41 4.93 -9.58
CA GLN A 566 5.29 4.20 -10.43
C GLN A 566 4.44 3.30 -11.29
N ASP A 567 3.82 3.89 -12.29
CA ASP A 567 3.51 3.14 -13.46
C ASP A 567 3.08 4.04 -14.58
N ASN A 568 3.86 3.88 -15.63
CA ASN A 568 3.49 4.18 -16.99
C ASN A 568 3.33 5.66 -17.32
N ALA A 569 4.09 6.07 -18.30
CA ALA A 569 3.80 7.26 -19.08
C ALA A 569 2.27 7.41 -19.17
N PRO A 570 1.70 8.57 -18.84
CA PRO A 570 0.26 8.72 -18.81
C PRO A 570 -0.28 8.18 -20.12
N GLU A 571 -1.12 7.16 -20.08
CA GLU A 571 -2.07 6.99 -21.17
C GLU A 571 -2.72 8.36 -21.26
N ALA A 572 -2.45 9.07 -22.35
CA ALA A 572 -2.95 10.41 -22.54
C ALA A 572 -4.44 10.34 -22.23
N SER A 573 -4.85 10.99 -21.13
CA SER A 573 -6.25 11.01 -20.70
C SER A 573 -7.07 11.30 -21.95
N ALA A 574 -8.00 10.42 -22.28
CA ALA A 574 -8.82 10.59 -23.48
C ALA A 574 -9.50 11.96 -23.53
N LEU A 575 -9.57 12.64 -22.38
CA LEU A 575 -10.07 14.00 -22.23
C LEU A 575 -8.93 14.99 -21.95
N GLU A 576 -8.73 15.92 -22.85
CA GLU A 576 -7.87 17.08 -22.65
C GLU A 576 -8.69 18.34 -22.44
N ALA A 577 -8.21 19.25 -21.59
CA ALA A 577 -8.85 20.54 -21.30
C ALA A 577 -7.80 21.65 -21.20
N TRP A 578 -7.97 22.70 -22.03
CA TRP A 578 -7.05 23.85 -22.03
C TRP A 578 -7.72 25.15 -22.49
N PRO A 579 -7.20 26.35 -22.12
CA PRO A 579 -6.15 26.52 -21.12
C PRO A 579 -6.63 26.11 -19.72
N ASN A 580 -5.74 25.66 -18.88
CA ASN A 580 -5.97 25.45 -17.47
C ASN A 580 -4.83 26.14 -16.70
N PRO A 581 -5.10 27.24 -15.96
CA PRO A 581 -6.40 27.85 -15.66
C PRO A 581 -7.10 28.51 -16.87
N ALA A 582 -8.45 28.51 -16.86
CA ALA A 582 -9.29 29.09 -17.89
C ALA A 582 -9.97 30.38 -17.40
N SER A 583 -9.90 31.46 -18.20
CA SER A 583 -10.48 32.75 -17.83
C SER A 583 -11.55 33.29 -18.78
N GLY A 584 -11.67 32.74 -19.97
CA GLY A 584 -12.66 33.20 -20.97
C GLY A 584 -13.28 32.03 -21.72
N GLN A 585 -12.47 31.18 -22.24
CA GLN A 585 -12.87 29.96 -22.95
C GLN A 585 -12.06 28.77 -22.47
N LEU A 586 -12.70 27.61 -22.42
CA LEU A 586 -12.10 26.33 -22.14
C LEU A 586 -12.35 25.41 -23.33
N THR A 587 -11.31 24.89 -23.93
CA THR A 587 -11.39 23.88 -24.97
C THR A 587 -11.28 22.49 -24.35
N LEU A 588 -12.24 21.62 -24.68
CA LEU A 588 -12.21 20.21 -24.36
C LEU A 588 -11.89 19.43 -25.63
N ALA A 589 -10.96 18.48 -25.59
CA ALA A 589 -10.72 17.54 -26.68
C ALA A 589 -10.85 16.11 -26.18
N TRP A 590 -11.30 15.23 -27.07
CA TRP A 590 -11.51 13.82 -26.81
C TRP A 590 -10.75 12.96 -27.80
N SER A 591 -9.89 12.09 -27.31
CA SER A 591 -9.10 11.16 -28.11
C SER A 591 -9.50 9.67 -27.90
N GLY A 592 -10.49 9.40 -27.02
CA GLY A 592 -10.96 8.04 -26.75
C GLY A 592 -11.72 7.39 -27.92
N MET A 593 -11.81 6.05 -27.90
CA MET A 593 -12.50 5.29 -28.95
C MET A 593 -14.02 5.48 -28.92
N ASP A 594 -14.60 5.67 -27.73
CA ASP A 594 -16.03 5.90 -27.55
C ASP A 594 -16.35 7.38 -27.60
N ARG A 595 -17.40 7.74 -28.31
CA ARG A 595 -17.74 9.16 -28.51
C ARG A 595 -18.48 9.72 -27.30
N PRO A 596 -18.02 10.88 -26.77
CA PRO A 596 -18.76 11.60 -25.75
C PRO A 596 -20.15 12.02 -26.27
N VAL A 597 -21.12 11.98 -25.37
CA VAL A 597 -22.51 12.42 -25.67
C VAL A 597 -22.84 13.71 -24.94
N HIS A 598 -22.46 13.78 -23.68
CA HIS A 598 -22.71 14.95 -22.83
C HIS A 598 -21.42 15.39 -22.12
N TRP A 599 -21.37 16.67 -21.83
CA TRP A 599 -20.39 17.24 -20.93
C TRP A 599 -21.10 18.08 -19.86
N SER A 600 -20.53 18.12 -18.67
CA SER A 600 -20.95 19.05 -17.62
C SER A 600 -19.72 19.60 -16.89
N LEU A 601 -19.85 20.80 -16.40
CA LEU A 601 -18.90 21.49 -15.55
C LEU A 601 -19.53 21.61 -14.18
N VAL A 602 -18.92 21.00 -13.16
CA VAL A 602 -19.46 20.99 -11.80
C VAL A 602 -18.45 21.60 -10.83
N ASP A 603 -18.91 22.32 -9.83
CA ASP A 603 -18.05 22.80 -8.74
C ASP A 603 -17.77 21.67 -7.73
N LEU A 604 -16.86 21.92 -6.80
CA LEU A 604 -16.47 20.92 -5.80
C LEU A 604 -17.60 20.51 -4.84
N SER A 605 -18.70 21.26 -4.82
CA SER A 605 -19.91 20.87 -4.07
C SER A 605 -20.85 19.95 -4.88
N GLY A 606 -20.47 19.61 -6.12
CA GLY A 606 -21.31 18.82 -7.04
C GLY A 606 -22.40 19.63 -7.76
N ARG A 607 -22.41 20.97 -7.62
CA ARG A 607 -23.36 21.82 -8.31
C ARG A 607 -22.92 22.01 -9.76
N THR A 608 -23.79 21.72 -10.72
CA THR A 608 -23.53 21.97 -12.13
C THR A 608 -23.45 23.48 -12.40
N LEU A 609 -22.31 23.93 -12.91
CA LEU A 609 -22.06 25.30 -13.34
C LEU A 609 -22.52 25.53 -14.77
N ASP A 610 -22.27 24.55 -15.65
CA ASP A 610 -22.70 24.55 -17.05
C ASP A 610 -22.76 23.09 -17.56
N ALA A 611 -23.55 22.86 -18.62
CA ALA A 611 -23.65 21.53 -19.23
C ALA A 611 -24.12 21.62 -20.68
N GLY A 612 -23.75 20.63 -21.49
CA GLY A 612 -24.16 20.61 -22.89
C GLY A 612 -23.99 19.22 -23.52
N THR A 613 -24.34 19.16 -24.80
CA THR A 613 -24.11 17.99 -25.62
C THR A 613 -22.80 18.12 -26.38
N TRP A 614 -22.08 17.03 -26.53
CA TRP A 614 -20.86 16.99 -27.34
C TRP A 614 -21.22 17.10 -28.82
N PRO A 615 -20.56 17.99 -29.61
CA PRO A 615 -20.88 18.17 -31.00
C PRO A 615 -20.68 16.91 -31.83
N LEU A 616 -21.68 16.51 -32.59
CA LEU A 616 -21.66 15.29 -33.38
C LEU A 616 -20.54 15.34 -34.45
N GLY A 617 -19.64 14.37 -34.43
CA GLY A 617 -18.53 14.29 -35.39
C GLY A 617 -17.33 15.18 -35.08
N SER A 618 -17.34 15.90 -33.96
CA SER A 618 -16.19 16.70 -33.52
C SER A 618 -15.35 15.93 -32.49
N ASP A 619 -14.03 16.11 -32.55
CA ASP A 619 -13.06 15.66 -31.57
C ASP A 619 -12.86 16.69 -30.44
N ARG A 620 -13.50 17.84 -30.52
CA ARG A 620 -13.38 18.93 -29.54
C ARG A 620 -14.63 19.76 -29.41
N THR A 621 -14.77 20.43 -28.26
CA THR A 621 -15.78 21.48 -28.02
C THR A 621 -15.17 22.64 -27.25
N VAL A 622 -15.76 23.82 -27.34
CA VAL A 622 -15.30 25.03 -26.65
C VAL A 622 -16.39 25.56 -25.77
N LEU A 623 -16.10 25.76 -24.50
CA LEU A 623 -17.01 26.30 -23.50
C LEU A 623 -16.66 27.76 -23.20
N ALA A 624 -17.67 28.59 -23.02
CA ALA A 624 -17.49 29.93 -22.49
C ALA A 624 -17.52 29.89 -20.97
N VAL A 625 -16.43 30.25 -20.34
CA VAL A 625 -16.28 30.14 -18.85
C VAL A 625 -16.12 31.52 -18.19
N ALA A 626 -16.17 32.60 -18.95
CA ALA A 626 -15.94 33.96 -18.45
C ALA A 626 -16.91 34.39 -17.33
N ASP A 627 -18.18 33.95 -17.42
CA ASP A 627 -19.23 34.30 -16.50
C ASP A 627 -19.46 33.27 -15.38
N LEU A 628 -18.63 32.23 -15.31
CA LEU A 628 -18.73 31.19 -14.30
C LEU A 628 -18.02 31.61 -13.00
N PRO A 629 -18.47 31.09 -11.86
CA PRO A 629 -17.76 31.30 -10.59
C PRO A 629 -16.28 30.87 -10.67
N ARG A 630 -15.41 31.71 -10.12
CA ARG A 630 -13.97 31.39 -10.05
C ARG A 630 -13.72 30.30 -9.02
N GLY A 631 -12.70 29.48 -9.26
CA GLY A 631 -12.31 28.38 -8.39
C GLY A 631 -12.09 27.09 -9.15
N LEU A 632 -11.97 26.00 -8.40
CA LEU A 632 -11.83 24.66 -8.98
C LEU A 632 -13.17 24.11 -9.45
N ALA A 633 -13.16 23.47 -10.60
CA ALA A 633 -14.29 22.78 -11.18
C ALA A 633 -13.87 21.46 -11.83
N LEU A 634 -14.80 20.52 -11.93
CA LEU A 634 -14.62 19.27 -12.64
C LEU A 634 -15.37 19.34 -13.98
N VAL A 635 -14.67 19.05 -15.06
CA VAL A 635 -15.29 18.67 -16.33
C VAL A 635 -15.67 17.21 -16.24
N VAL A 636 -16.94 16.90 -16.46
CA VAL A 636 -17.45 15.52 -16.52
C VAL A 636 -17.94 15.28 -17.93
N ILE A 637 -17.43 14.24 -18.58
CA ILE A 637 -17.90 13.79 -19.88
C ILE A 637 -18.60 12.45 -19.72
N GLU A 638 -19.73 12.29 -20.37
CA GLU A 638 -20.52 11.07 -20.37
C GLU A 638 -20.58 10.48 -21.78
N GLY A 639 -20.18 9.21 -21.91
CA GLY A 639 -20.27 8.42 -23.13
C GLY A 639 -21.68 7.91 -23.42
N ALA A 640 -21.89 7.37 -24.61
CA ALA A 640 -23.18 6.79 -25.01
C ALA A 640 -23.55 5.53 -24.21
N ASP A 641 -22.58 4.85 -23.63
CA ASP A 641 -22.70 3.67 -22.77
C ASP A 641 -22.93 4.03 -21.29
N GLY A 642 -22.91 5.32 -20.94
CA GLY A 642 -23.01 5.80 -19.56
C GLY A 642 -21.68 5.90 -18.82
N THR A 643 -20.56 5.60 -19.47
CA THR A 643 -19.23 5.82 -18.91
C THR A 643 -18.99 7.31 -18.65
N ARG A 644 -18.29 7.63 -17.55
CA ARG A 644 -17.96 9.00 -17.19
C ARG A 644 -16.46 9.18 -17.07
N THR A 645 -15.95 10.21 -17.73
CA THR A 645 -14.56 10.64 -17.62
C THR A 645 -14.54 12.04 -17.03
N THR A 646 -13.66 12.29 -16.07
CA THR A 646 -13.57 13.59 -15.40
C THR A 646 -12.18 14.19 -15.58
N ARG A 647 -12.13 15.54 -15.60
CA ARG A 647 -10.88 16.29 -15.55
C ARG A 647 -11.04 17.56 -14.73
N ARG A 648 -10.09 17.79 -13.85
CA ARG A 648 -10.06 19.00 -13.00
C ARG A 648 -9.54 20.19 -13.78
N ILE A 649 -10.17 21.34 -13.57
CA ILE A 649 -9.78 22.63 -14.16
C ILE A 649 -9.90 23.75 -13.12
N ALA A 650 -9.10 24.80 -13.31
CA ALA A 650 -9.22 26.03 -12.54
C ALA A 650 -9.88 27.12 -13.40
N LEU A 651 -10.87 27.81 -12.85
CA LEU A 651 -11.55 28.96 -13.45
C LEU A 651 -11.03 30.23 -12.81
N HIS A 652 -10.54 31.17 -13.64
CA HIS A 652 -9.98 32.45 -13.21
C HIS A 652 -10.79 33.65 -13.67
#